data_a095d2c38702c5db33f7307e18656aa1
#
_entry.id   a095d2c38702c5db33f7307e18656aa1
#
_cell.length_a   1.000
_cell.length_b   1.000
_cell.length_c   1.000
_cell.angle_alpha   90.00
_cell.angle_beta   90.00
_cell.angle_gamma   90.00
#
_symmetry.space_group_name_H-M   'P 1'
#
loop_
_entity.id
_entity.type
_entity.pdbx_description
1 polymer ?
#
loop_
_entity_poly.entity_id
_entity_poly.type
_entity_poly.pdbx_seq_one_letter_code
_entity_poly.pdbx_strand_id
1 'polypeptide(L)'
;MGLADKLFGSYSAKELKRIRPQVDAVLALEDHYRRMDNKTLQGETARFKEQLAAGKTLDDILPEAFAACREAADRVLGMRHFPVQVMGGIILHQGRIAEMKTGEGKTLVATLPAYLNALSGKGVHVVTVNEYLARRDSEWMGNLYRWMGLTVGLAVSGMSPDQKRAAYAADITYGTNNEFGFDYLRDNMVVYKRNCVQRGWNYAIVDEVDSILIDEARTPLIISGAGEKSTDLYEKADRFAATLTPLRVKEMDAKDDQEDIRADYIVDEKARTATITPQGARKAEQYFGIESLNDPDNLTLAHHINQAIAARGVMQRDIDYVVKDGEVIIVDEFTGRLMIGRRYSNGLHQAIEAKEHVTVARENRTLATITFQNYFRMYDKLAGMTGTAMTEDQEFRDIYRLDVVELPTNKPLARQDLPDAVYKTQRGKYSAILDIIAECYSRQQPILVGTTSIEKSEMISKLLRARGVPHEVLNAKFHEKEAEIVAQAGKPGAVTISTNMAGRGTDIMLGGNAEYLAKDALRREGMEEELIYEATAYGETQDEEILAARAHFQELLKKYKAEIAPEADKVRAVGGLYILGTERHESRRIDNQLRVRAGRQGDPGTTKFVISLEDDLMRLFGGERLQTLMDNMGVDENMPIEAKLLSNSIQSAQARIEGMHFEMRKNVLKYDDVMNRQREIIYSQRRRVLDGESVSDSIRKMMEEYITSSVHQYLVDEKNHDEWNLDGLRDRLMGWITEENDLRFSPEELRRMTRDDIAGLLLEKAEGRYNAQRELFGDAFEEIERVVLLRNVDTLWMDHIDAMEELKRGIGLRGYAQQDPVVAYRLEGFEMFDQMIEGIKENTVRMLLTIRPRPQVEMKREQTMKPLATGEDGTVKKVPMKADKKKPGRNDPCPCGSGLKYKKCCGK
;
A
#
# COMPACT_ATOMS: atom_id res chain seq x y z
N MET A 1 6.58 6.28 32.06
CA MET A 1 5.42 5.93 32.94
C MET A 1 5.11 7.12 33.83
N GLY A 2 3.93 7.71 33.67
CA GLY A 2 3.45 8.81 34.49
C GLY A 2 3.19 8.34 35.97
N LEU A 3 3.10 9.29 36.88
CA LEU A 3 2.76 8.99 38.29
C LEU A 3 1.40 8.26 38.40
N ALA A 4 0.47 8.53 37.50
CA ALA A 4 -0.82 7.86 37.39
C ALA A 4 -0.68 6.37 37.03
N ASP A 5 0.24 6.01 36.10
CA ASP A 5 0.49 4.63 35.71
C ASP A 5 1.08 3.80 36.86
N LYS A 6 1.87 4.42 37.73
CA LYS A 6 2.42 3.75 38.91
C LYS A 6 1.38 3.47 39.98
N LEU A 7 0.33 4.32 40.05
CA LEU A 7 -0.73 4.20 41.08
C LEU A 7 -1.91 3.34 40.61
N PHE A 8 -2.27 3.38 39.32
CA PHE A 8 -3.48 2.76 38.80
C PHE A 8 -3.22 1.63 37.77
N GLY A 9 -1.97 1.30 37.48
CA GLY A 9 -1.57 0.37 36.44
C GLY A 9 -1.75 0.93 35.03
N SER A 10 -0.99 0.44 34.06
CA SER A 10 -1.13 0.83 32.66
C SER A 10 -2.48 0.36 32.08
N TYR A 11 -2.94 1.01 31.00
CA TYR A 11 -4.13 0.60 30.26
C TYR A 11 -4.07 -0.89 29.91
N SER A 12 -2.97 -1.34 29.31
CA SER A 12 -2.77 -2.73 28.95
C SER A 12 -2.90 -3.68 30.14
N ALA A 13 -2.34 -3.33 31.31
CA ALA A 13 -2.44 -4.17 32.50
C ALA A 13 -3.88 -4.36 32.98
N LYS A 14 -4.73 -3.33 32.88
CA LYS A 14 -6.15 -3.42 33.21
C LYS A 14 -6.90 -4.33 32.24
N GLU A 15 -6.64 -4.19 30.94
CA GLU A 15 -7.26 -5.01 29.92
C GLU A 15 -6.85 -6.47 30.02
N LEU A 16 -5.57 -6.73 30.25
CA LEU A 16 -5.07 -8.11 30.50
C LEU A 16 -5.74 -8.76 31.72
N LYS A 17 -5.96 -7.98 32.79
CA LYS A 17 -6.71 -8.48 33.93
C LYS A 17 -8.16 -8.79 33.61
N ARG A 18 -8.79 -8.00 32.73
CA ARG A 18 -10.18 -8.20 32.27
C ARG A 18 -10.36 -9.48 31.47
N ILE A 19 -9.41 -9.78 30.58
CA ILE A 19 -9.48 -10.99 29.74
C ILE A 19 -8.99 -12.26 30.45
N ARG A 20 -8.30 -12.14 31.59
CA ARG A 20 -7.73 -13.27 32.33
C ARG A 20 -8.72 -14.41 32.61
N PRO A 21 -9.97 -14.16 33.03
CA PRO A 21 -10.95 -15.23 33.23
C PRO A 21 -11.24 -16.05 31.98
N GLN A 22 -11.25 -15.42 30.79
CA GLN A 22 -11.45 -16.13 29.52
C GLN A 22 -10.24 -17.02 29.22
N VAL A 23 -9.02 -16.51 29.45
CA VAL A 23 -7.79 -17.30 29.29
C VAL A 23 -7.83 -18.53 30.22
N ASP A 24 -8.15 -18.32 31.49
CA ASP A 24 -8.23 -19.39 32.49
C ASP A 24 -9.32 -20.45 32.11
N ALA A 25 -10.42 -20.02 31.49
CA ALA A 25 -11.45 -20.91 30.97
C ALA A 25 -10.92 -21.76 29.79
N VAL A 26 -10.15 -21.19 28.87
CA VAL A 26 -9.50 -21.93 27.77
C VAL A 26 -8.52 -22.96 28.33
N LEU A 27 -7.68 -22.58 29.27
CA LEU A 27 -6.67 -23.45 29.87
C LEU A 27 -7.29 -24.58 30.68
N ALA A 28 -8.39 -24.34 31.36
CA ALA A 28 -9.13 -25.36 32.15
C ALA A 28 -9.67 -26.52 31.28
N LEU A 29 -9.87 -26.27 29.98
CA LEU A 29 -10.35 -27.28 29.02
C LEU A 29 -9.21 -28.17 28.45
N GLU A 30 -7.94 -27.91 28.80
CA GLU A 30 -6.80 -28.63 28.23
C GLU A 30 -6.91 -30.15 28.38
N ASP A 31 -7.18 -30.65 29.56
CA ASP A 31 -7.30 -32.09 29.81
C ASP A 31 -8.48 -32.74 29.08
N HIS A 32 -9.54 -31.98 28.87
CA HIS A 32 -10.71 -32.44 28.12
C HIS A 32 -10.35 -32.72 26.65
N TYR A 33 -9.74 -31.76 25.97
CA TYR A 33 -9.37 -31.90 24.56
C TYR A 33 -8.18 -32.83 24.35
N ARG A 34 -7.22 -32.88 25.29
CA ARG A 34 -6.10 -33.81 25.24
C ARG A 34 -6.55 -35.30 25.23
N ARG A 35 -7.65 -35.64 25.88
CA ARG A 35 -8.19 -37.01 25.92
C ARG A 35 -8.98 -37.41 24.69
N MET A 36 -9.36 -36.45 23.87
CA MET A 36 -10.09 -36.74 22.63
C MET A 36 -9.19 -37.46 21.62
N ASP A 37 -9.73 -38.38 20.87
CA ASP A 37 -9.06 -38.93 19.69
C ASP A 37 -9.09 -37.92 18.54
N ASN A 38 -8.28 -38.14 17.51
CA ASN A 38 -8.15 -37.19 16.39
C ASN A 38 -9.49 -36.97 15.68
N LYS A 39 -10.26 -38.03 15.46
CA LYS A 39 -11.54 -37.95 14.74
C LYS A 39 -12.58 -37.13 15.50
N THR A 40 -12.64 -37.30 16.82
CA THR A 40 -13.52 -36.52 17.68
C THR A 40 -13.12 -35.07 17.71
N LEU A 41 -11.83 -34.78 17.83
CA LEU A 41 -11.33 -33.40 17.83
C LEU A 41 -11.57 -32.69 16.48
N GLN A 42 -11.38 -33.38 15.35
CA GLN A 42 -11.74 -32.87 14.03
C GLN A 42 -13.23 -32.57 13.89
N GLY A 43 -14.07 -33.40 14.53
CA GLY A 43 -15.52 -33.23 14.54
C GLY A 43 -16.03 -31.97 15.27
N GLU A 44 -15.18 -31.38 16.14
CA GLU A 44 -15.54 -30.19 16.91
C GLU A 44 -15.86 -28.98 16.01
N THR A 45 -15.20 -28.84 14.86
CA THR A 45 -15.51 -27.80 13.89
C THR A 45 -16.97 -27.84 13.40
N ALA A 46 -17.49 -29.03 13.10
CA ALA A 46 -18.89 -29.18 12.71
C ALA A 46 -19.82 -28.84 13.89
N ARG A 47 -19.49 -29.32 15.08
CA ARG A 47 -20.25 -29.02 16.30
C ARG A 47 -20.31 -27.49 16.58
N PHE A 48 -19.21 -26.77 16.44
CA PHE A 48 -19.21 -25.33 16.63
C PHE A 48 -20.04 -24.59 15.55
N LYS A 49 -19.96 -25.03 14.29
CA LYS A 49 -20.80 -24.47 13.21
C LYS A 49 -22.30 -24.71 13.50
N GLU A 50 -22.70 -25.89 14.02
CA GLU A 50 -24.07 -26.17 14.45
C GLU A 50 -24.50 -25.28 15.61
N GLN A 51 -23.65 -25.05 16.60
CA GLN A 51 -23.95 -24.15 17.72
C GLN A 51 -24.19 -22.72 17.27
N LEU A 52 -23.38 -22.24 16.32
CA LEU A 52 -23.55 -20.90 15.71
C LEU A 52 -24.89 -20.84 14.95
N ALA A 53 -25.22 -21.88 14.17
CA ALA A 53 -26.50 -21.96 13.47
C ALA A 53 -27.68 -22.01 14.45
N ALA A 54 -27.51 -22.57 15.66
CA ALA A 54 -28.48 -22.57 16.73
C ALA A 54 -28.57 -21.24 17.50
N GLY A 55 -27.80 -20.19 17.12
CA GLY A 55 -27.92 -18.87 17.68
C GLY A 55 -26.89 -18.51 18.75
N LYS A 56 -25.91 -19.37 19.06
CA LYS A 56 -24.77 -18.98 19.90
C LYS A 56 -23.89 -17.96 19.16
N THR A 57 -23.23 -17.12 19.92
CA THR A 57 -22.23 -16.16 19.39
C THR A 57 -20.84 -16.78 19.34
N LEU A 58 -19.92 -16.12 18.61
CA LEU A 58 -18.51 -16.51 18.60
C LEU A 58 -17.89 -16.40 20.00
N ASP A 59 -18.29 -15.42 20.81
CA ASP A 59 -17.83 -15.25 22.19
C ASP A 59 -18.28 -16.40 23.09
N ASP A 60 -19.48 -16.95 22.90
CA ASP A 60 -20.00 -18.09 23.69
C ASP A 60 -19.18 -19.36 23.47
N ILE A 61 -18.70 -19.58 22.25
CA ILE A 61 -17.92 -20.78 21.89
C ILE A 61 -16.40 -20.57 21.96
N LEU A 62 -15.92 -19.33 22.20
CA LEU A 62 -14.50 -18.97 22.19
C LEU A 62 -13.65 -19.88 23.10
N PRO A 63 -14.02 -20.17 24.37
CA PRO A 63 -13.18 -21.00 25.24
C PRO A 63 -12.96 -22.41 24.69
N GLU A 64 -14.05 -23.04 24.19
CA GLU A 64 -14.01 -24.39 23.62
C GLU A 64 -13.24 -24.40 22.30
N ALA A 65 -13.52 -23.45 21.40
CA ALA A 65 -12.87 -23.37 20.09
C ALA A 65 -11.36 -23.10 20.21
N PHE A 66 -10.95 -22.18 21.12
CA PHE A 66 -9.54 -21.92 21.36
C PHE A 66 -8.82 -23.12 21.99
N ALA A 67 -9.46 -23.83 22.93
CA ALA A 67 -8.87 -25.03 23.53
C ALA A 67 -8.74 -26.17 22.51
N ALA A 68 -9.73 -26.38 21.64
CA ALA A 68 -9.66 -27.34 20.53
C ALA A 68 -8.55 -27.00 19.53
N CYS A 69 -8.46 -25.73 19.10
CA CYS A 69 -7.42 -25.24 18.20
C CYS A 69 -6.00 -25.37 18.82
N ARG A 70 -5.87 -25.09 20.11
CA ARG A 70 -4.63 -25.21 20.87
C ARG A 70 -4.13 -26.64 20.93
N GLU A 71 -5.01 -27.60 21.18
CA GLU A 71 -4.68 -29.03 21.16
C GLU A 71 -4.36 -29.52 19.75
N ALA A 72 -5.12 -29.09 18.74
CA ALA A 72 -4.85 -29.41 17.36
C ALA A 72 -3.49 -28.88 16.91
N ALA A 73 -3.11 -27.65 17.30
CA ALA A 73 -1.79 -27.07 17.02
C ALA A 73 -0.65 -27.88 17.63
N ASP A 74 -0.83 -28.42 18.84
CA ASP A 74 0.15 -29.31 19.47
C ASP A 74 0.31 -30.61 18.69
N ARG A 75 -0.77 -31.21 18.23
CA ARG A 75 -0.74 -32.48 17.48
C ARG A 75 -0.20 -32.33 16.06
N VAL A 76 -0.57 -31.27 15.37
CA VAL A 76 -0.27 -31.10 13.94
C VAL A 76 1.06 -30.38 13.73
N LEU A 77 1.31 -29.32 14.52
CA LEU A 77 2.48 -28.47 14.36
C LEU A 77 3.58 -28.76 15.39
N GLY A 78 3.28 -29.55 16.45
CA GLY A 78 4.17 -29.74 17.58
C GLY A 78 4.35 -28.47 18.42
N MET A 79 3.41 -27.52 18.31
CA MET A 79 3.48 -26.21 18.97
C MET A 79 2.20 -25.94 19.78
N ARG A 80 2.35 -25.97 21.10
CA ARG A 80 1.25 -25.63 22.01
C ARG A 80 1.28 -24.15 22.38
N HIS A 81 0.18 -23.45 22.21
CA HIS A 81 0.07 -22.02 22.56
C HIS A 81 0.33 -21.80 24.07
N PHE A 82 1.17 -20.83 24.38
CA PHE A 82 1.38 -20.36 25.75
C PHE A 82 0.21 -19.52 26.24
N PRO A 83 0.02 -19.38 27.57
CA PRO A 83 -1.04 -18.53 28.12
C PRO A 83 -1.01 -17.08 27.57
N VAL A 84 0.18 -16.49 27.37
CA VAL A 84 0.34 -15.15 26.78
C VAL A 84 -0.12 -15.11 25.32
N GLN A 85 0.05 -16.21 24.58
CA GLN A 85 -0.42 -16.33 23.21
C GLN A 85 -1.92 -16.48 23.12
N VAL A 86 -2.56 -17.18 24.07
CA VAL A 86 -4.02 -17.24 24.21
C VAL A 86 -4.57 -15.83 24.50
N MET A 87 -3.92 -15.03 25.38
CA MET A 87 -4.27 -13.64 25.60
C MET A 87 -4.25 -12.84 24.29
N GLY A 88 -3.17 -12.99 23.50
CA GLY A 88 -3.05 -12.34 22.19
C GLY A 88 -4.16 -12.71 21.23
N GLY A 89 -4.52 -14.00 21.16
CA GLY A 89 -5.64 -14.49 20.36
C GLY A 89 -6.98 -13.87 20.75
N ILE A 90 -7.25 -13.69 22.04
CA ILE A 90 -8.48 -13.04 22.53
C ILE A 90 -8.49 -11.55 22.12
N ILE A 91 -7.38 -10.83 22.28
CA ILE A 91 -7.27 -9.42 21.88
C ILE A 91 -7.52 -9.27 20.38
N LEU A 92 -6.93 -10.11 19.55
CA LEU A 92 -7.18 -10.12 18.11
C LEU A 92 -8.64 -10.43 17.78
N HIS A 93 -9.26 -11.40 18.47
CA HIS A 93 -10.68 -11.69 18.29
C HIS A 93 -11.58 -10.50 18.61
N GLN A 94 -11.19 -9.68 19.59
CA GLN A 94 -11.92 -8.47 19.99
C GLN A 94 -11.80 -7.33 18.96
N GLY A 95 -11.04 -7.50 17.86
CA GLY A 95 -10.82 -6.44 16.89
C GLY A 95 -9.87 -5.34 17.41
N ARG A 96 -8.76 -5.72 18.03
CA ARG A 96 -7.78 -4.84 18.64
C ARG A 96 -6.36 -5.18 18.18
N ILE A 97 -5.38 -4.38 18.53
CA ILE A 97 -3.98 -4.64 18.22
C ILE A 97 -3.29 -5.32 19.41
N ALA A 98 -2.73 -6.50 19.14
CA ALA A 98 -1.90 -7.22 20.10
C ALA A 98 -0.43 -6.85 19.88
N GLU A 99 0.15 -6.03 20.79
CA GLU A 99 1.59 -5.80 20.75
C GLU A 99 2.31 -6.93 21.46
N MET A 100 2.93 -7.80 20.68
CA MET A 100 3.76 -8.92 21.13
C MET A 100 5.17 -8.74 20.62
N LYS A 101 6.16 -8.83 21.51
CA LYS A 101 7.57 -8.69 21.10
C LYS A 101 7.93 -9.70 20.01
N THR A 102 8.89 -9.32 19.18
CA THR A 102 9.35 -10.21 18.09
C THR A 102 9.89 -11.52 18.68
N GLY A 103 9.56 -12.64 18.04
CA GLY A 103 9.94 -13.96 18.53
C GLY A 103 8.95 -14.61 19.52
N GLU A 104 7.86 -13.94 19.92
CA GLU A 104 6.81 -14.49 20.80
C GLU A 104 5.78 -15.37 20.03
N GLY A 105 5.99 -15.66 18.76
CA GLY A 105 5.17 -16.56 17.97
C GLY A 105 3.84 -15.98 17.52
N LYS A 106 3.82 -14.71 17.05
CA LYS A 106 2.62 -14.03 16.53
C LYS A 106 1.88 -14.85 15.47
N THR A 107 2.60 -15.49 14.55
CA THR A 107 2.01 -16.35 13.50
C THR A 107 1.13 -17.47 14.10
N LEU A 108 1.61 -18.10 15.18
CA LEU A 108 0.85 -19.12 15.89
C LEU A 108 -0.35 -18.53 16.64
N VAL A 109 -0.21 -17.34 17.24
CA VAL A 109 -1.29 -16.62 17.92
C VAL A 109 -2.46 -16.35 16.99
N ALA A 110 -2.18 -15.93 15.77
CA ALA A 110 -3.20 -15.63 14.75
C ALA A 110 -4.09 -16.83 14.43
N THR A 111 -3.61 -18.06 14.68
CA THR A 111 -4.39 -19.27 14.38
C THR A 111 -5.66 -19.37 15.23
N LEU A 112 -5.63 -18.93 16.47
CA LEU A 112 -6.77 -18.98 17.40
C LEU A 112 -7.96 -18.13 16.90
N PRO A 113 -7.79 -16.81 16.69
CA PRO A 113 -8.89 -15.98 16.21
C PRO A 113 -9.26 -16.26 14.74
N ALA A 114 -8.31 -16.67 13.89
CA ALA A 114 -8.60 -17.06 12.52
C ALA A 114 -9.50 -18.29 12.47
N TYR A 115 -9.19 -19.34 13.23
CA TYR A 115 -10.03 -20.53 13.36
C TYR A 115 -11.44 -20.17 13.85
N LEU A 116 -11.55 -19.45 14.97
CA LEU A 116 -12.84 -19.10 15.57
C LEU A 116 -13.73 -18.29 14.61
N ASN A 117 -13.16 -17.25 13.97
CA ASN A 117 -13.96 -16.39 13.09
C ASN A 117 -14.30 -17.07 11.76
N ALA A 118 -13.47 -17.99 11.27
CA ALA A 118 -13.75 -18.80 10.08
C ALA A 118 -14.98 -19.71 10.23
N LEU A 119 -15.31 -20.12 11.46
CA LEU A 119 -16.53 -20.91 11.74
C LEU A 119 -17.82 -20.20 11.32
N SER A 120 -17.80 -18.88 11.21
CA SER A 120 -18.97 -18.11 10.72
C SER A 120 -19.27 -18.33 9.23
N GLY A 121 -18.34 -18.90 8.46
CA GLY A 121 -18.45 -19.09 7.00
C GLY A 121 -18.32 -17.80 6.17
N LYS A 122 -18.12 -16.64 6.82
CA LYS A 122 -18.02 -15.34 6.13
C LYS A 122 -16.62 -15.02 5.60
N GLY A 123 -15.61 -15.82 5.95
CA GLY A 123 -14.22 -15.67 5.54
C GLY A 123 -13.38 -14.82 6.47
N VAL A 124 -12.11 -15.19 6.56
CA VAL A 124 -11.08 -14.50 7.33
C VAL A 124 -9.89 -14.22 6.41
N HIS A 125 -9.41 -12.98 6.41
CA HIS A 125 -8.21 -12.60 5.69
C HIS A 125 -7.04 -12.44 6.67
N VAL A 126 -5.93 -13.12 6.41
CA VAL A 126 -4.66 -12.93 7.12
C VAL A 126 -3.72 -12.16 6.20
N VAL A 127 -3.45 -10.92 6.56
CA VAL A 127 -2.73 -9.96 5.72
C VAL A 127 -1.27 -9.90 6.15
N THR A 128 -0.36 -10.09 5.21
CA THR A 128 1.09 -10.04 5.43
C THR A 128 1.76 -8.95 4.60
N VAL A 129 2.98 -8.57 4.97
CA VAL A 129 3.74 -7.52 4.28
C VAL A 129 4.41 -8.00 2.97
N ASN A 130 4.50 -9.29 2.72
CA ASN A 130 5.12 -9.82 1.50
C ASN A 130 4.60 -11.22 1.16
N GLU A 131 4.83 -11.64 -0.08
CA GLU A 131 4.38 -12.93 -0.61
C GLU A 131 5.07 -14.12 0.05
N TYR A 132 6.35 -13.99 0.41
CA TYR A 132 7.08 -15.06 1.07
C TYR A 132 6.40 -15.46 2.39
N LEU A 133 6.04 -14.49 3.22
CA LEU A 133 5.32 -14.73 4.47
C LEU A 133 3.92 -15.29 4.21
N ALA A 134 3.21 -14.75 3.22
CA ALA A 134 1.88 -15.23 2.87
C ALA A 134 1.90 -16.71 2.47
N ARG A 135 2.84 -17.11 1.61
CA ARG A 135 3.02 -18.52 1.18
C ARG A 135 3.43 -19.41 2.35
N ARG A 136 4.48 -19.04 3.06
CA ARG A 136 4.98 -19.81 4.20
C ARG A 136 3.89 -20.05 5.24
N ASP A 137 3.19 -19.00 5.64
CA ASP A 137 2.23 -19.08 6.74
C ASP A 137 0.92 -19.75 6.31
N SER A 138 0.48 -19.59 5.04
CA SER A 138 -0.67 -20.32 4.50
C SER A 138 -0.45 -21.84 4.40
N GLU A 139 0.78 -22.26 4.14
CA GLU A 139 1.14 -23.67 4.13
C GLU A 139 1.32 -24.21 5.56
N TRP A 140 2.15 -23.56 6.34
CA TRP A 140 2.51 -24.02 7.69
C TRP A 140 1.31 -24.01 8.64
N MET A 141 0.67 -22.88 8.85
CA MET A 141 -0.55 -22.80 9.69
C MET A 141 -1.76 -23.40 8.98
N GLY A 142 -1.76 -23.43 7.66
CA GLY A 142 -2.79 -24.08 6.86
C GLY A 142 -2.97 -25.56 7.16
N ASN A 143 -1.91 -26.27 7.54
CA ASN A 143 -2.02 -27.68 7.97
C ASN A 143 -2.95 -27.84 9.18
N LEU A 144 -2.84 -26.94 10.16
CA LEU A 144 -3.73 -26.92 11.31
C LEU A 144 -5.18 -26.74 10.90
N TYR A 145 -5.46 -25.75 10.07
CA TYR A 145 -6.83 -25.43 9.64
C TYR A 145 -7.45 -26.54 8.80
N ARG A 146 -6.68 -27.09 7.83
CA ARG A 146 -7.13 -28.21 7.01
C ARG A 146 -7.41 -29.45 7.85
N TRP A 147 -6.52 -29.74 8.82
CA TRP A 147 -6.72 -30.84 9.74
C TRP A 147 -7.98 -30.68 10.59
N MET A 148 -8.35 -29.44 10.95
CA MET A 148 -9.59 -29.09 11.64
C MET A 148 -10.80 -28.99 10.68
N GLY A 149 -10.65 -29.28 9.39
CA GLY A 149 -11.75 -29.31 8.40
C GLY A 149 -12.11 -27.95 7.82
N LEU A 150 -11.21 -26.95 7.85
CA LEU A 150 -11.36 -25.67 7.19
C LEU A 150 -10.54 -25.60 5.90
N THR A 151 -10.99 -24.79 4.96
CA THR A 151 -10.28 -24.51 3.70
C THR A 151 -9.36 -23.31 3.82
N VAL A 152 -8.19 -23.36 3.14
CA VAL A 152 -7.18 -22.30 3.15
C VAL A 152 -6.83 -21.90 1.74
N GLY A 153 -6.91 -20.61 1.46
CA GLY A 153 -6.52 -19.98 0.21
C GLY A 153 -5.29 -19.09 0.34
N LEU A 154 -4.63 -18.86 -0.78
CA LEU A 154 -3.48 -17.95 -0.91
C LEU A 154 -3.77 -16.99 -2.05
N ALA A 155 -3.68 -15.67 -1.81
CA ALA A 155 -3.85 -14.60 -2.79
C ALA A 155 -2.54 -13.80 -2.92
N VAL A 156 -1.82 -14.05 -4.01
CA VAL A 156 -0.52 -13.42 -4.33
C VAL A 156 -0.48 -12.96 -5.78
N SER A 157 0.54 -12.20 -6.15
CA SER A 157 0.73 -11.71 -7.51
C SER A 157 0.91 -12.85 -8.52
N GLY A 158 0.56 -12.60 -9.78
CA GLY A 158 0.70 -13.57 -10.86
C GLY A 158 -0.38 -14.66 -10.93
N MET A 159 -1.26 -14.79 -9.95
CA MET A 159 -2.34 -15.78 -9.97
C MET A 159 -3.45 -15.41 -10.97
N SER A 160 -4.00 -16.40 -11.65
CA SER A 160 -5.16 -16.21 -12.51
C SER A 160 -6.42 -15.81 -11.73
N PRO A 161 -7.39 -15.12 -12.34
CA PRO A 161 -8.65 -14.76 -11.66
C PRO A 161 -9.41 -15.96 -11.09
N ASP A 162 -9.34 -17.12 -11.74
CA ASP A 162 -10.02 -18.34 -11.25
C ASP A 162 -9.32 -18.89 -10.00
N GLN A 163 -8.00 -18.89 -9.96
CA GLN A 163 -7.23 -19.27 -8.78
C GLN A 163 -7.49 -18.33 -7.61
N LYS A 164 -7.51 -17.00 -7.87
CA LYS A 164 -7.84 -16.00 -6.85
C LYS A 164 -9.25 -16.17 -6.32
N ARG A 165 -10.24 -16.42 -7.19
CA ARG A 165 -11.62 -16.67 -6.79
C ARG A 165 -11.71 -17.89 -5.88
N ALA A 166 -11.02 -18.97 -6.21
CA ALA A 166 -10.96 -20.16 -5.36
C ALA A 166 -10.29 -19.84 -4.01
N ALA A 167 -9.23 -19.02 -4.01
CA ALA A 167 -8.56 -18.61 -2.78
C ALA A 167 -9.44 -17.75 -1.87
N TYR A 168 -10.18 -16.78 -2.42
CA TYR A 168 -11.10 -15.94 -1.66
C TYR A 168 -12.38 -16.69 -1.21
N ALA A 169 -12.75 -17.78 -1.88
CA ALA A 169 -13.85 -18.63 -1.46
C ALA A 169 -13.51 -19.51 -0.24
N ALA A 170 -12.23 -19.67 0.09
CA ALA A 170 -11.77 -20.44 1.24
C ALA A 170 -12.22 -19.81 2.59
N ASP A 171 -12.27 -20.60 3.65
CA ASP A 171 -12.63 -20.13 5.00
C ASP A 171 -11.60 -19.13 5.53
N ILE A 172 -10.31 -19.35 5.23
CA ILE A 172 -9.19 -18.47 5.61
C ILE A 172 -8.34 -18.19 4.37
N THR A 173 -8.11 -16.92 4.06
CA THR A 173 -7.29 -16.52 2.91
C THR A 173 -6.08 -15.72 3.39
N TYR A 174 -4.89 -16.19 3.06
CA TYR A 174 -3.63 -15.48 3.25
C TYR A 174 -3.31 -14.66 2.00
N GLY A 175 -2.73 -13.48 2.18
CA GLY A 175 -2.31 -12.65 1.06
C GLY A 175 -1.54 -11.42 1.51
N THR A 176 -1.03 -10.66 0.55
CA THR A 176 -0.38 -9.38 0.85
C THR A 176 -1.39 -8.24 0.91
N ASN A 177 -1.09 -7.21 1.69
CA ASN A 177 -1.88 -5.98 1.76
C ASN A 177 -2.16 -5.38 0.38
N ASN A 178 -1.14 -5.38 -0.49
CA ASN A 178 -1.24 -4.86 -1.85
C ASN A 178 -2.23 -5.68 -2.70
N GLU A 179 -2.11 -7.02 -2.69
CA GLU A 179 -2.99 -7.87 -3.51
C GLU A 179 -4.45 -7.78 -3.07
N PHE A 180 -4.73 -7.78 -1.77
CA PHE A 180 -6.08 -7.57 -1.28
C PHE A 180 -6.69 -6.26 -1.78
N GLY A 181 -5.93 -5.17 -1.71
CA GLY A 181 -6.39 -3.86 -2.16
C GLY A 181 -6.48 -3.74 -3.68
N PHE A 182 -5.51 -4.27 -4.43
CA PHE A 182 -5.58 -4.28 -5.90
C PHE A 182 -6.70 -5.18 -6.43
N ASP A 183 -6.97 -6.32 -5.79
CA ASP A 183 -8.08 -7.18 -6.17
C ASP A 183 -9.43 -6.49 -5.93
N TYR A 184 -9.56 -5.72 -4.84
CA TYR A 184 -10.73 -4.85 -4.62
C TYR A 184 -10.91 -3.84 -5.76
N LEU A 185 -9.86 -3.15 -6.16
CA LEU A 185 -9.94 -2.19 -7.26
C LEU A 185 -10.28 -2.90 -8.58
N ARG A 186 -9.64 -4.04 -8.86
CA ARG A 186 -9.91 -4.84 -10.07
C ARG A 186 -11.36 -5.32 -10.11
N ASP A 187 -11.92 -5.77 -8.98
CA ASP A 187 -13.32 -6.22 -8.89
C ASP A 187 -14.32 -5.09 -9.19
N ASN A 188 -13.94 -3.85 -8.89
CA ASN A 188 -14.75 -2.68 -9.22
C ASN A 188 -14.54 -2.16 -10.66
N MET A 189 -13.69 -2.81 -11.45
CA MET A 189 -13.45 -2.49 -12.87
C MET A 189 -13.99 -3.56 -13.81
N VAL A 190 -14.39 -4.74 -13.31
CA VAL A 190 -14.93 -5.83 -14.15
C VAL A 190 -16.34 -5.51 -14.61
N VAL A 191 -16.73 -6.05 -15.76
CA VAL A 191 -18.05 -5.82 -16.38
C VAL A 191 -19.01 -7.00 -16.20
N TYR A 192 -18.55 -8.12 -15.64
CA TYR A 192 -19.35 -9.29 -15.32
C TYR A 192 -19.06 -9.77 -13.89
N LYS A 193 -20.12 -10.08 -13.12
CA LYS A 193 -20.00 -10.60 -11.74
C LYS A 193 -19.11 -11.84 -11.64
N ARG A 194 -19.17 -12.74 -12.62
CA ARG A 194 -18.31 -13.94 -12.67
C ARG A 194 -16.82 -13.66 -12.69
N ASN A 195 -16.43 -12.44 -13.04
CA ASN A 195 -15.03 -12.01 -13.07
C ASN A 195 -14.57 -11.39 -11.74
N CYS A 196 -15.48 -11.10 -10.80
CA CYS A 196 -15.11 -10.70 -9.45
C CYS A 196 -14.44 -11.87 -8.73
N VAL A 197 -13.41 -11.56 -7.94
CA VAL A 197 -12.65 -12.58 -7.19
C VAL A 197 -12.95 -12.54 -5.69
N GLN A 198 -13.18 -11.35 -5.11
CA GLN A 198 -13.48 -11.19 -3.69
C GLN A 198 -14.97 -11.40 -3.37
N ARG A 199 -15.26 -11.89 -2.16
CA ARG A 199 -16.64 -12.13 -1.69
C ARG A 199 -17.14 -11.14 -0.64
N GLY A 200 -16.25 -10.53 0.16
CA GLY A 200 -16.62 -9.60 1.22
C GLY A 200 -15.49 -9.35 2.21
N TRP A 201 -15.72 -8.43 3.17
CA TRP A 201 -14.73 -7.95 4.14
C TRP A 201 -15.24 -8.17 5.56
N ASN A 202 -15.30 -9.43 6.01
CA ASN A 202 -15.81 -9.76 7.34
C ASN A 202 -14.76 -9.55 8.43
N TYR A 203 -13.62 -10.26 8.39
CA TYR A 203 -12.58 -10.15 9.40
C TYR A 203 -11.19 -10.18 8.78
N ALA A 204 -10.34 -9.22 9.18
CA ALA A 204 -8.92 -9.22 8.82
C ALA A 204 -8.03 -9.23 10.05
N ILE A 205 -6.98 -10.04 9.99
CA ILE A 205 -5.85 -10.03 10.92
C ILE A 205 -4.64 -9.50 10.14
N VAL A 206 -4.13 -8.34 10.52
CA VAL A 206 -3.00 -7.70 9.86
C VAL A 206 -1.72 -8.02 10.64
N ASP A 207 -0.83 -8.82 10.04
CA ASP A 207 0.50 -9.06 10.60
C ASP A 207 1.42 -7.88 10.29
N GLU A 208 2.25 -7.51 11.27
CA GLU A 208 3.08 -6.30 11.22
C GLU A 208 2.24 -5.06 10.92
N VAL A 209 1.16 -4.89 11.67
CA VAL A 209 0.11 -3.88 11.46
C VAL A 209 0.64 -2.45 11.37
N ASP A 210 1.70 -2.12 12.09
CA ASP A 210 2.37 -0.84 12.05
C ASP A 210 3.07 -0.56 10.70
N SER A 211 3.61 -1.60 10.04
CA SER A 211 4.16 -1.45 8.70
C SER A 211 3.06 -1.15 7.68
N ILE A 212 1.99 -1.94 7.72
CA ILE A 212 0.94 -1.88 6.70
C ILE A 212 0.07 -0.63 6.89
N LEU A 213 -0.39 -0.36 8.11
CA LEU A 213 -1.36 0.69 8.38
C LEU A 213 -0.75 2.06 8.68
N ILE A 214 0.56 2.14 8.96
CA ILE A 214 1.25 3.40 9.22
C ILE A 214 2.26 3.70 8.12
N ASP A 215 3.27 2.83 7.90
CA ASP A 215 4.36 3.13 6.96
C ASP A 215 3.89 3.12 5.51
N GLU A 216 3.27 2.03 5.05
CA GLU A 216 2.80 1.90 3.68
C GLU A 216 1.54 2.72 3.40
N ALA A 217 0.84 3.18 4.44
CA ALA A 217 -0.40 3.95 4.32
C ALA A 217 -0.21 5.43 3.93
N ARG A 218 0.99 5.83 3.52
CA ARG A 218 1.28 7.18 2.99
C ARG A 218 0.86 7.35 1.54
N THR A 219 0.90 6.28 0.76
CA THR A 219 0.57 6.29 -0.65
C THR A 219 -0.67 5.43 -0.91
N PRO A 220 -1.63 5.91 -1.71
CA PRO A 220 -2.78 5.11 -2.08
C PRO A 220 -2.38 3.97 -3.03
N LEU A 221 -3.24 2.96 -3.13
CA LEU A 221 -3.19 1.98 -4.20
C LEU A 221 -3.82 2.60 -5.44
N ILE A 222 -3.13 2.53 -6.58
CA ILE A 222 -3.56 3.14 -7.84
C ILE A 222 -3.46 2.10 -8.95
N ILE A 223 -4.54 1.91 -9.68
CA ILE A 223 -4.52 1.21 -10.97
C ILE A 223 -4.51 2.27 -12.08
N SER A 224 -3.48 2.22 -12.90
CA SER A 224 -3.29 3.16 -14.01
C SER A 224 -3.60 2.54 -15.36
N GLY A 225 -4.13 3.35 -16.26
CA GLY A 225 -4.29 3.07 -17.68
C GLY A 225 -3.37 3.94 -18.54
N ALA A 226 -3.31 3.66 -19.84
CA ALA A 226 -2.53 4.47 -20.76
C ALA A 226 -3.17 5.87 -20.93
N GLY A 227 -2.41 6.91 -20.63
CA GLY A 227 -2.77 8.29 -20.91
C GLY A 227 -2.46 8.72 -22.35
N GLU A 228 -3.00 9.85 -22.74
CA GLU A 228 -2.85 10.40 -24.09
C GLU A 228 -1.67 11.38 -24.24
N LYS A 229 -1.13 11.91 -23.15
CA LYS A 229 -0.15 13.02 -23.14
C LYS A 229 1.23 12.63 -23.66
N SER A 230 1.89 13.60 -24.29
CA SER A 230 3.22 13.47 -24.89
C SER A 230 4.31 13.46 -23.81
N THR A 231 5.32 12.60 -23.99
CA THR A 231 6.48 12.48 -23.10
C THR A 231 7.60 13.48 -23.43
N ASP A 232 7.54 14.17 -24.56
CA ASP A 232 8.63 15.06 -25.05
C ASP A 232 8.93 16.25 -24.14
N LEU A 233 7.90 16.71 -23.39
CA LEU A 233 8.04 17.83 -22.48
C LEU A 233 8.90 17.50 -21.26
N TYR A 234 8.88 16.25 -20.76
CA TYR A 234 9.71 15.84 -19.63
C TYR A 234 11.20 15.95 -19.94
N GLU A 235 11.62 15.46 -21.11
CA GLU A 235 13.01 15.58 -21.53
C GLU A 235 13.46 17.03 -21.76
N LYS A 236 12.56 17.88 -22.28
CA LYS A 236 12.84 19.31 -22.48
C LYS A 236 12.95 20.02 -21.14
N ALA A 237 12.04 19.75 -20.21
CA ALA A 237 12.03 20.32 -18.87
C ALA A 237 13.26 19.87 -18.06
N ASP A 238 13.66 18.59 -18.19
CA ASP A 238 14.85 18.08 -17.52
C ASP A 238 16.13 18.75 -18.03
N ARG A 239 16.28 18.89 -19.37
CA ARG A 239 17.40 19.61 -19.97
C ARG A 239 17.47 21.05 -19.50
N PHE A 240 16.36 21.74 -19.38
CA PHE A 240 16.28 23.06 -18.81
C PHE A 240 16.66 23.07 -17.32
N ALA A 241 16.05 22.20 -16.49
CA ALA A 241 16.32 22.12 -15.07
C ALA A 241 17.80 21.80 -14.76
N ALA A 242 18.48 21.07 -15.65
CA ALA A 242 19.93 20.82 -15.56
C ALA A 242 20.80 22.08 -15.67
N THR A 243 20.26 23.16 -16.24
CA THR A 243 20.97 24.43 -16.37
C THR A 243 20.78 25.37 -15.18
N LEU A 244 19.86 25.04 -14.27
CA LEU A 244 19.49 25.87 -13.14
C LEU A 244 20.40 25.63 -11.94
N THR A 245 20.63 26.71 -11.16
CA THR A 245 21.44 26.68 -9.94
C THR A 245 20.52 26.57 -8.69
N PRO A 246 20.63 25.49 -7.89
CA PRO A 246 19.88 25.34 -6.67
C PRO A 246 20.47 26.11 -5.49
N LEU A 247 19.59 26.59 -4.60
CA LEU A 247 19.94 26.97 -3.23
C LEU A 247 19.30 25.95 -2.29
N ARG A 248 20.10 25.29 -1.47
CA ARG A 248 19.62 24.35 -0.46
C ARG A 248 19.49 25.05 0.89
N VAL A 249 18.32 25.02 1.48
CA VAL A 249 18.04 25.59 2.80
C VAL A 249 17.48 24.51 3.70
N LYS A 250 17.76 24.60 5.00
CA LYS A 250 17.25 23.63 5.98
C LYS A 250 15.72 23.72 6.15
N GLU A 251 15.22 24.94 6.17
CA GLU A 251 13.81 25.28 6.29
C GLU A 251 13.61 26.67 5.68
N MET A 252 12.56 26.83 4.90
CA MET A 252 12.24 28.13 4.30
C MET A 252 11.39 28.92 5.30
N ASP A 253 11.92 30.01 5.83
CA ASP A 253 11.12 30.93 6.64
C ASP A 253 10.21 31.75 5.74
N ALA A 254 8.93 31.87 6.12
CA ALA A 254 7.91 32.63 5.39
C ALA A 254 8.20 34.16 5.32
N LYS A 255 9.30 34.60 5.94
CA LYS A 255 9.75 35.99 6.00
C LYS A 255 10.96 36.29 5.13
N ASP A 256 11.59 35.30 4.51
CA ASP A 256 12.68 35.55 3.60
C ASP A 256 12.13 36.12 2.29
N ASP A 257 12.42 37.42 2.04
CA ASP A 257 12.06 38.09 0.80
C ASP A 257 12.71 37.36 -0.39
N GLN A 258 11.90 36.69 -1.18
CA GLN A 258 12.34 35.90 -2.35
C GLN A 258 13.01 36.75 -3.43
N GLU A 259 12.95 38.08 -3.34
CA GLU A 259 13.50 39.02 -4.32
C GLU A 259 15.05 39.13 -4.30
N ASP A 260 15.68 38.84 -3.16
CA ASP A 260 17.13 38.95 -2.99
C ASP A 260 17.93 37.64 -3.18
N ILE A 261 17.22 36.53 -3.49
CA ILE A 261 17.81 35.20 -3.60
C ILE A 261 18.49 35.04 -4.98
N ARG A 262 19.82 34.95 -4.99
CA ARG A 262 20.64 34.72 -6.20
C ARG A 262 20.70 33.22 -6.57
N ALA A 263 19.58 32.56 -6.67
CA ALA A 263 19.46 31.17 -7.11
C ALA A 263 18.27 31.02 -8.03
N ASP A 264 18.27 29.99 -8.87
CA ASP A 264 17.19 29.75 -9.83
C ASP A 264 16.02 28.97 -9.22
N TYR A 265 16.30 28.12 -8.22
CA TYR A 265 15.29 27.45 -7.42
C TYR A 265 15.82 27.15 -6.01
N ILE A 266 14.89 27.00 -5.07
CA ILE A 266 15.17 26.72 -3.67
C ILE A 266 14.74 25.30 -3.36
N VAL A 267 15.59 24.55 -2.66
CA VAL A 267 15.30 23.22 -2.14
C VAL A 267 15.19 23.32 -0.62
N ASP A 268 14.00 23.12 -0.08
CA ASP A 268 13.77 22.97 1.36
C ASP A 268 14.00 21.50 1.74
N GLU A 269 15.09 21.24 2.45
CA GLU A 269 15.47 19.87 2.83
C GLU A 269 14.53 19.27 3.86
N LYS A 270 13.96 20.10 4.75
CA LYS A 270 13.05 19.66 5.80
C LYS A 270 11.64 19.36 5.28
N ALA A 271 11.11 20.23 4.41
CA ALA A 271 9.82 20.03 3.75
C ALA A 271 9.91 19.07 2.55
N ARG A 272 11.13 18.72 2.09
CA ARG A 272 11.38 17.94 0.86
C ARG A 272 10.68 18.52 -0.37
N THR A 273 10.74 19.84 -0.52
CA THR A 273 10.14 20.57 -1.64
C THR A 273 11.18 21.33 -2.44
N ALA A 274 10.88 21.58 -3.70
CA ALA A 274 11.68 22.42 -4.56
C ALA A 274 10.78 23.46 -5.24
N THR A 275 11.17 24.73 -5.15
CA THR A 275 10.35 25.85 -5.66
C THR A 275 11.19 26.73 -6.57
N ILE A 276 10.68 27.05 -7.76
CA ILE A 276 11.34 27.95 -8.70
C ILE A 276 11.29 29.40 -8.16
N THR A 277 12.39 30.13 -8.30
CA THR A 277 12.45 31.55 -7.94
C THR A 277 11.99 32.43 -9.11
N PRO A 278 11.72 33.73 -8.88
CA PRO A 278 11.44 34.68 -9.97
C PRO A 278 12.58 34.76 -10.99
N GLN A 279 13.85 34.54 -10.58
CA GLN A 279 15.00 34.48 -11.49
C GLN A 279 14.94 33.21 -12.35
N GLY A 280 14.61 32.06 -11.76
CA GLY A 280 14.43 30.80 -12.49
C GLY A 280 13.27 30.85 -13.47
N ALA A 281 12.15 31.47 -13.08
CA ALA A 281 10.99 31.66 -13.94
C ALA A 281 11.34 32.50 -15.19
N ARG A 282 12.07 33.62 -15.03
CA ARG A 282 12.55 34.43 -16.16
C ARG A 282 13.47 33.65 -17.09
N LYS A 283 14.34 32.79 -16.55
CA LYS A 283 15.17 31.90 -17.38
C LYS A 283 14.33 30.88 -18.15
N ALA A 284 13.26 30.35 -17.53
CA ALA A 284 12.31 29.44 -18.19
C ALA A 284 11.60 30.12 -19.34
N GLU A 285 11.07 31.34 -19.13
CA GLU A 285 10.41 32.16 -20.13
C GLU A 285 11.33 32.41 -21.34
N GLN A 286 12.59 32.77 -21.09
CA GLN A 286 13.60 32.95 -22.15
C GLN A 286 13.95 31.66 -22.89
N TYR A 287 14.11 30.54 -22.15
CA TYR A 287 14.50 29.26 -22.73
C TYR A 287 13.41 28.68 -23.62
N PHE A 288 12.14 28.75 -23.19
CA PHE A 288 11.00 28.23 -23.92
C PHE A 288 10.36 29.24 -24.87
N GLY A 289 10.76 30.51 -24.83
CA GLY A 289 10.26 31.57 -25.73
C GLY A 289 8.79 31.95 -25.44
N ILE A 290 8.40 31.97 -24.17
CA ILE A 290 7.05 32.31 -23.69
C ILE A 290 7.07 33.68 -22.96
N GLU A 291 5.93 34.38 -22.95
CA GLU A 291 5.84 35.70 -22.31
C GLU A 291 5.77 35.60 -20.77
N SER A 292 5.02 34.62 -20.24
CA SER A 292 4.90 34.38 -18.80
C SER A 292 4.71 32.89 -18.51
N LEU A 293 5.48 32.37 -17.54
CA LEU A 293 5.33 31.00 -17.07
C LEU A 293 4.01 30.76 -16.34
N ASN A 294 3.44 31.81 -15.76
CA ASN A 294 2.20 31.76 -14.98
C ASN A 294 0.93 31.97 -15.83
N ASP A 295 1.07 32.11 -17.15
CA ASP A 295 -0.07 32.20 -18.06
C ASP A 295 -0.85 30.87 -18.04
N PRO A 296 -2.20 30.89 -18.03
CA PRO A 296 -3.03 29.70 -18.13
C PRO A 296 -2.64 28.75 -19.26
N ASP A 297 -2.22 29.28 -20.41
CA ASP A 297 -1.78 28.46 -21.56
C ASP A 297 -0.47 27.73 -21.31
N ASN A 298 0.34 28.17 -20.36
CA ASN A 298 1.65 27.64 -20.02
C ASN A 298 1.66 26.76 -18.76
N LEU A 299 0.53 26.52 -18.10
CA LEU A 299 0.43 25.75 -16.88
C LEU A 299 1.00 24.33 -17.01
N THR A 300 0.76 23.68 -18.15
CA THR A 300 1.34 22.35 -18.43
C THR A 300 2.86 22.38 -18.46
N LEU A 301 3.46 23.38 -19.10
CA LEU A 301 4.91 23.54 -19.13
C LEU A 301 5.48 23.87 -17.74
N ALA A 302 4.81 24.78 -17.01
CA ALA A 302 5.18 25.12 -15.64
C ALA A 302 5.18 23.88 -14.72
N HIS A 303 4.15 23.02 -14.88
CA HIS A 303 4.08 21.74 -14.17
C HIS A 303 5.31 20.85 -14.46
N HIS A 304 5.64 20.62 -15.73
CA HIS A 304 6.78 19.80 -16.13
C HIS A 304 8.10 20.35 -15.61
N ILE A 305 8.29 21.68 -15.62
CA ILE A 305 9.48 22.32 -15.05
C ILE A 305 9.56 22.10 -13.55
N ASN A 306 8.46 22.27 -12.82
CA ASN A 306 8.42 22.02 -11.38
C ASN A 306 8.72 20.56 -11.03
N GLN A 307 8.22 19.59 -11.81
CA GLN A 307 8.54 18.18 -11.60
C GLN A 307 10.03 17.88 -11.90
N ALA A 308 10.60 18.47 -12.95
CA ALA A 308 12.02 18.33 -13.26
C ALA A 308 12.92 18.92 -12.15
N ILE A 309 12.55 20.06 -11.59
CA ILE A 309 13.25 20.69 -10.45
C ILE A 309 13.14 19.81 -9.21
N ALA A 310 11.96 19.27 -8.92
CA ALA A 310 11.73 18.34 -7.80
C ALA A 310 12.55 17.05 -7.97
N ALA A 311 12.57 16.47 -9.17
CA ALA A 311 13.37 15.28 -9.46
C ALA A 311 14.88 15.50 -9.26
N ARG A 312 15.40 16.69 -9.59
CA ARG A 312 16.83 17.02 -9.45
C ARG A 312 17.19 17.54 -8.06
N GLY A 313 16.32 18.32 -7.46
CA GLY A 313 16.55 18.96 -6.17
C GLY A 313 16.32 18.05 -4.97
N VAL A 314 15.24 17.29 -4.99
CA VAL A 314 14.76 16.51 -3.85
C VAL A 314 15.09 15.03 -3.99
N MET A 315 14.82 14.43 -5.16
CA MET A 315 14.90 12.98 -5.33
C MET A 315 16.34 12.50 -5.55
N GLN A 316 16.78 11.56 -4.74
CA GLN A 316 18.15 11.05 -4.73
C GLN A 316 18.18 9.58 -5.16
N ARG A 317 19.09 9.28 -6.10
CA ARG A 317 19.36 7.91 -6.53
C ARG A 317 19.97 7.09 -5.39
N ASP A 318 19.63 5.80 -5.32
CA ASP A 318 20.04 4.85 -4.29
C ASP A 318 19.54 5.18 -2.86
N ILE A 319 18.69 6.21 -2.73
CA ILE A 319 17.96 6.56 -1.50
C ILE A 319 16.45 6.48 -1.75
N ASP A 320 15.94 7.32 -2.66
CA ASP A 320 14.49 7.39 -2.97
C ASP A 320 14.10 6.42 -4.08
N TYR A 321 15.03 6.11 -4.97
CA TYR A 321 14.82 5.18 -6.09
C TYR A 321 16.13 4.54 -6.54
N VAL A 322 16.02 3.40 -7.23
CA VAL A 322 17.13 2.74 -7.94
C VAL A 322 16.81 2.64 -9.43
N VAL A 323 17.87 2.53 -10.24
CA VAL A 323 17.72 2.23 -11.68
C VAL A 323 18.21 0.81 -11.90
N LYS A 324 17.28 -0.09 -12.29
CA LYS A 324 17.56 -1.48 -12.58
C LYS A 324 16.94 -1.84 -13.95
N ASP A 325 17.70 -2.52 -14.80
CA ASP A 325 17.25 -2.99 -16.12
C ASP A 325 16.67 -1.89 -17.04
N GLY A 326 17.11 -0.63 -16.85
CA GLY A 326 16.64 0.52 -17.63
C GLY A 326 15.31 1.09 -17.13
N GLU A 327 14.88 0.73 -15.93
CA GLU A 327 13.66 1.23 -15.28
C GLU A 327 13.99 1.87 -13.93
N VAL A 328 13.22 2.91 -13.59
CA VAL A 328 13.26 3.54 -12.26
C VAL A 328 12.34 2.75 -11.34
N ILE A 329 12.86 2.29 -10.21
CA ILE A 329 12.10 1.56 -9.19
C ILE A 329 12.19 2.33 -7.88
N ILE A 330 11.04 2.60 -7.28
CA ILE A 330 10.96 3.31 -5.99
C ILE A 330 11.57 2.46 -4.89
N VAL A 331 12.34 3.09 -4.02
CA VAL A 331 12.79 2.51 -2.74
C VAL A 331 11.90 3.07 -1.65
N ASP A 332 11.26 2.20 -0.91
CA ASP A 332 10.48 2.63 0.25
C ASP A 332 11.38 3.19 1.33
N GLU A 333 11.16 4.41 1.73
CA GLU A 333 11.96 5.17 2.69
C GLU A 333 12.06 4.48 4.05
N PHE A 334 11.02 3.73 4.46
CA PHE A 334 10.96 3.09 5.76
C PHE A 334 11.50 1.67 5.75
N THR A 335 11.10 0.90 4.75
CA THR A 335 11.48 -0.50 4.66
C THR A 335 12.76 -0.72 3.87
N GLY A 336 13.19 0.27 3.08
CA GLY A 336 14.33 0.16 2.16
C GLY A 336 14.09 -0.87 1.05
N ARG A 337 12.84 -1.31 0.83
CA ARG A 337 12.47 -2.30 -0.17
C ARG A 337 12.17 -1.67 -1.52
N LEU A 338 12.41 -2.44 -2.57
CA LEU A 338 12.02 -2.05 -3.91
C LEU A 338 10.51 -2.19 -4.08
N MET A 339 9.85 -1.11 -4.45
CA MET A 339 8.42 -1.07 -4.73
C MET A 339 8.17 -1.32 -6.21
N ILE A 340 8.29 -2.58 -6.63
CA ILE A 340 8.10 -2.96 -8.03
C ILE A 340 6.66 -2.68 -8.46
N GLY A 341 6.49 -2.08 -9.65
CA GLY A 341 5.17 -1.74 -10.19
C GLY A 341 4.54 -0.47 -9.63
N ARG A 342 5.10 0.15 -8.58
CA ARG A 342 4.67 1.46 -8.10
C ARG A 342 5.40 2.58 -8.82
N ARG A 343 4.72 3.71 -9.00
CA ARG A 343 5.25 4.92 -9.62
C ARG A 343 4.93 6.14 -8.79
N TYR A 344 5.81 7.13 -8.80
CA TYR A 344 5.48 8.44 -8.24
C TYR A 344 4.37 9.08 -9.06
N SER A 345 3.44 9.74 -8.40
CA SER A 345 2.32 10.45 -9.01
C SER A 345 2.74 11.77 -9.67
N ASN A 346 1.81 12.39 -10.38
CA ASN A 346 1.92 13.77 -10.87
C ASN A 346 3.08 14.01 -11.84
N GLY A 347 3.52 13.01 -12.60
CA GLY A 347 4.61 13.18 -13.54
C GLY A 347 6.01 13.14 -12.91
N LEU A 348 6.13 13.04 -11.57
CA LEU A 348 7.44 12.99 -10.90
C LEU A 348 8.24 11.77 -11.34
N HIS A 349 7.58 10.62 -11.53
CA HIS A 349 8.26 9.41 -11.98
C HIS A 349 8.87 9.59 -13.37
N GLN A 350 8.12 10.19 -14.30
CA GLN A 350 8.59 10.51 -15.65
C GLN A 350 9.72 11.56 -15.62
N ALA A 351 9.65 12.52 -14.71
CA ALA A 351 10.71 13.48 -14.51
C ALA A 351 12.01 12.82 -13.99
N ILE A 352 11.89 11.80 -13.14
CA ILE A 352 13.04 11.00 -12.68
C ILE A 352 13.56 10.11 -13.83
N GLU A 353 12.67 9.49 -14.63
CA GLU A 353 13.05 8.75 -15.83
C GLU A 353 13.85 9.63 -16.81
N ALA A 354 13.40 10.88 -17.03
CA ALA A 354 14.11 11.85 -17.85
C ALA A 354 15.47 12.23 -17.25
N LYS A 355 15.54 12.48 -15.93
CA LYS A 355 16.78 12.78 -15.20
C LYS A 355 17.82 11.67 -15.32
N GLU A 356 17.39 10.41 -15.24
CA GLU A 356 18.26 9.23 -15.32
C GLU A 356 18.52 8.78 -16.77
N HIS A 357 17.97 9.51 -17.76
CA HIS A 357 18.11 9.20 -19.19
C HIS A 357 17.66 7.79 -19.57
N VAL A 358 16.68 7.26 -18.87
CA VAL A 358 15.97 6.03 -19.24
C VAL A 358 14.77 6.37 -20.12
N THR A 359 14.13 5.36 -20.71
CA THR A 359 12.96 5.61 -21.56
C THR A 359 11.81 6.20 -20.72
N VAL A 360 11.41 7.43 -21.02
CA VAL A 360 10.28 8.09 -20.36
C VAL A 360 9.00 7.40 -20.81
N ALA A 361 8.27 6.82 -19.88
CA ALA A 361 6.99 6.21 -20.15
C ALA A 361 5.90 7.29 -20.34
N ARG A 362 4.82 6.94 -21.07
CA ARG A 362 3.67 7.84 -21.20
C ARG A 362 3.08 8.16 -19.84
N GLU A 363 2.48 9.32 -19.69
CA GLU A 363 1.67 9.61 -18.53
C GLU A 363 0.58 8.56 -18.36
N ASN A 364 0.36 8.16 -17.14
CA ASN A 364 -0.65 7.19 -16.82
C ASN A 364 -1.91 7.93 -16.34
N ARG A 365 -3.08 7.50 -16.83
CA ARG A 365 -4.35 7.95 -16.32
C ARG A 365 -4.76 7.07 -15.14
N THR A 366 -5.23 7.66 -14.06
CA THR A 366 -5.75 6.92 -12.90
C THR A 366 -7.12 6.31 -13.24
N LEU A 367 -7.20 4.98 -13.24
CA LEU A 367 -8.45 4.25 -13.49
C LEU A 367 -9.23 3.99 -12.20
N ALA A 368 -8.51 3.64 -11.12
CA ALA A 368 -9.09 3.39 -9.83
C ALA A 368 -8.03 3.63 -8.74
N THR A 369 -8.47 4.12 -7.60
CA THR A 369 -7.58 4.40 -6.45
C THR A 369 -8.32 4.15 -5.14
N ILE A 370 -7.57 3.73 -4.11
CA ILE A 370 -8.04 3.65 -2.73
C ILE A 370 -6.85 3.79 -1.79
N THR A 371 -7.03 4.48 -0.67
CA THR A 371 -6.03 4.48 0.41
C THR A 371 -6.12 3.20 1.23
N PHE A 372 -4.99 2.75 1.82
CA PHE A 372 -5.01 1.62 2.75
C PHE A 372 -5.96 1.86 3.91
N GLN A 373 -6.02 3.10 4.41
CA GLN A 373 -6.92 3.49 5.49
C GLN A 373 -8.38 3.17 5.14
N ASN A 374 -8.85 3.61 3.98
CA ASN A 374 -10.23 3.37 3.56
C ASN A 374 -10.48 1.91 3.19
N TYR A 375 -9.50 1.23 2.60
CA TYR A 375 -9.62 -0.18 2.31
C TYR A 375 -9.80 -1.04 3.58
N PHE A 376 -8.92 -0.89 4.58
CA PHE A 376 -9.00 -1.68 5.80
C PHE A 376 -10.19 -1.30 6.71
N ARG A 377 -10.71 -0.08 6.59
CA ARG A 377 -11.95 0.35 7.28
C ARG A 377 -13.22 -0.30 6.73
N MET A 378 -13.15 -0.99 5.57
CA MET A 378 -14.28 -1.74 5.00
C MET A 378 -14.55 -3.06 5.72
N TYR A 379 -13.57 -3.60 6.47
CA TYR A 379 -13.79 -4.83 7.22
C TYR A 379 -14.74 -4.61 8.39
N ASP A 380 -15.71 -5.52 8.57
CA ASP A 380 -16.62 -5.51 9.73
C ASP A 380 -15.83 -5.61 11.05
N LYS A 381 -14.75 -6.38 11.04
CA LYS A 381 -13.81 -6.53 12.15
C LYS A 381 -12.37 -6.49 11.63
N LEU A 382 -11.59 -5.59 12.19
CA LEU A 382 -10.15 -5.45 11.92
C LEU A 382 -9.36 -5.73 13.19
N ALA A 383 -8.27 -6.47 13.07
CA ALA A 383 -7.32 -6.71 14.15
C ALA A 383 -5.90 -6.66 13.62
N GLY A 384 -4.94 -6.43 14.48
CA GLY A 384 -3.55 -6.36 14.08
C GLY A 384 -2.58 -6.89 15.13
N MET A 385 -1.40 -7.29 14.70
CA MET A 385 -0.33 -7.73 15.59
C MET A 385 1.01 -7.18 15.12
N THR A 386 1.85 -6.79 16.05
CA THR A 386 3.24 -6.33 15.81
C THR A 386 4.02 -6.31 17.12
N GLY A 387 5.32 -6.05 17.05
CA GLY A 387 6.19 -5.87 18.23
C GLY A 387 6.32 -4.42 18.71
N THR A 388 5.72 -3.44 18.00
CA THR A 388 6.09 -2.01 18.13
C THR A 388 4.93 -1.04 17.84
N ALA A 389 3.67 -1.33 18.21
CA ALA A 389 2.51 -0.49 17.91
C ALA A 389 2.25 0.64 18.92
N MET A 390 2.68 0.49 20.17
CA MET A 390 2.31 1.40 21.28
C MET A 390 2.70 2.86 21.03
N THR A 391 3.76 3.11 20.26
CA THR A 391 4.18 4.47 19.90
C THR A 391 3.15 5.20 19.05
N GLU A 392 2.35 4.45 18.29
CA GLU A 392 1.36 4.95 17.32
C GLU A 392 -0.10 4.68 17.78
N ASP A 393 -0.32 4.33 19.08
CA ASP A 393 -1.65 3.99 19.62
C ASP A 393 -2.70 5.08 19.33
N GLN A 394 -2.31 6.36 19.39
CA GLN A 394 -3.19 7.47 19.08
C GLN A 394 -3.66 7.44 17.61
N GLU A 395 -2.76 7.19 16.68
CA GLU A 395 -3.08 7.11 15.25
C GLU A 395 -3.98 5.92 14.94
N PHE A 396 -3.71 4.76 15.54
CA PHE A 396 -4.56 3.58 15.40
C PHE A 396 -5.99 3.83 15.89
N ARG A 397 -6.15 4.54 17.02
CA ARG A 397 -7.47 4.92 17.54
C ARG A 397 -8.20 5.91 16.64
N ASP A 398 -7.50 6.97 16.21
CA ASP A 398 -8.10 8.07 15.46
C ASP A 398 -8.52 7.64 14.05
N ILE A 399 -7.68 6.85 13.37
CA ILE A 399 -7.90 6.45 11.96
C ILE A 399 -8.70 5.15 11.87
N TYR A 400 -8.27 4.10 12.57
CA TYR A 400 -8.79 2.75 12.39
C TYR A 400 -9.73 2.30 13.51
N ARG A 401 -9.91 3.09 14.56
CA ARG A 401 -10.66 2.76 15.78
C ARG A 401 -10.12 1.50 16.48
N LEU A 402 -8.82 1.27 16.35
CA LEU A 402 -8.10 0.18 17.00
C LEU A 402 -7.31 0.72 18.17
N ASP A 403 -7.34 0.03 19.30
CA ASP A 403 -6.47 0.31 20.42
C ASP A 403 -5.38 -0.74 20.57
N VAL A 404 -4.25 -0.35 21.15
CA VAL A 404 -3.10 -1.23 21.32
C VAL A 404 -3.07 -1.78 22.74
N VAL A 405 -2.93 -3.10 22.85
CA VAL A 405 -2.73 -3.79 24.12
C VAL A 405 -1.35 -4.47 24.11
N GLU A 406 -0.46 -4.00 25.00
CA GLU A 406 0.87 -4.59 25.16
C GLU A 406 0.78 -5.87 26.00
N LEU A 407 1.25 -7.00 25.45
CA LEU A 407 1.31 -8.27 26.13
C LEU A 407 2.69 -8.48 26.80
N PRO A 408 2.73 -9.17 27.95
CA PRO A 408 3.99 -9.58 28.54
C PRO A 408 4.66 -10.65 27.68
N THR A 409 5.98 -10.74 27.76
CA THR A 409 6.74 -11.82 27.14
C THR A 409 6.56 -13.14 27.92
N ASN A 410 6.62 -14.28 27.22
CA ASN A 410 6.53 -15.61 27.87
C ASN A 410 7.68 -15.87 28.83
N LYS A 411 8.90 -15.44 28.47
CA LYS A 411 10.07 -15.46 29.34
C LYS A 411 10.53 -14.02 29.64
N PRO A 412 11.16 -13.77 30.82
CA PRO A 412 11.71 -12.45 31.12
C PRO A 412 12.72 -12.00 30.07
N LEU A 413 12.69 -10.72 29.71
CA LEU A 413 13.61 -10.11 28.76
C LEU A 413 15.02 -10.03 29.35
N ALA A 414 16.00 -10.70 28.78
CA ALA A 414 17.41 -10.69 29.18
C ALA A 414 18.25 -9.68 28.38
N ARG A 415 17.70 -9.03 27.36
CA ARG A 415 18.40 -8.05 26.53
C ARG A 415 18.75 -6.80 27.32
N GLN A 416 19.95 -6.27 27.08
CA GLN A 416 20.45 -5.02 27.64
C GLN A 416 20.43 -3.91 26.58
N ASP A 417 19.63 -2.87 26.80
CA ASP A 417 19.60 -1.70 25.95
C ASP A 417 20.54 -0.63 26.55
N LEU A 418 21.72 -0.46 25.94
CA LEU A 418 22.73 0.50 26.39
C LEU A 418 22.34 1.94 26.01
N PRO A 419 22.80 2.96 26.75
CA PRO A 419 22.62 4.36 26.37
C PRO A 419 23.24 4.67 25.00
N ASP A 420 22.66 5.68 24.32
CA ASP A 420 23.19 6.17 23.07
C ASP A 420 24.54 6.84 23.29
N ALA A 421 25.51 6.55 22.39
CA ALA A 421 26.79 7.23 22.33
C ALA A 421 26.73 8.35 21.26
N VAL A 422 26.80 9.60 21.71
CA VAL A 422 26.68 10.77 20.81
C VAL A 422 28.08 11.35 20.56
N TYR A 423 28.47 11.41 19.30
CA TYR A 423 29.73 12.00 18.86
C TYR A 423 29.49 13.37 18.23
N LYS A 424 30.50 14.24 18.30
CA LYS A 424 30.46 15.56 17.70
C LYS A 424 30.42 15.47 16.18
N THR A 425 31.27 14.61 15.58
CA THR A 425 31.46 14.49 14.14
C THR A 425 31.14 13.08 13.63
N GLN A 426 30.82 12.96 12.36
CA GLN A 426 30.65 11.65 11.71
C GLN A 426 31.94 10.84 11.72
N ARG A 427 33.11 11.49 11.61
CA ARG A 427 34.42 10.82 11.65
C ARG A 427 34.63 10.09 12.97
N GLY A 428 34.38 10.74 14.10
CA GLY A 428 34.47 10.13 15.44
C GLY A 428 33.47 8.97 15.60
N LYS A 429 32.22 9.17 15.12
CA LYS A 429 31.18 8.13 15.09
C LYS A 429 31.64 6.88 14.34
N TYR A 430 32.10 7.01 13.09
CA TYR A 430 32.51 5.86 12.29
C TYR A 430 33.73 5.15 12.87
N SER A 431 34.68 5.87 13.46
CA SER A 431 35.79 5.24 14.17
C SER A 431 35.32 4.34 15.30
N ALA A 432 34.39 4.83 16.14
CA ALA A 432 33.81 4.07 17.23
C ALA A 432 32.98 2.86 16.76
N ILE A 433 32.20 3.02 15.69
CA ILE A 433 31.44 1.91 15.07
C ILE A 433 32.39 0.78 14.67
N LEU A 434 33.49 1.11 13.98
CA LEU A 434 34.46 0.13 13.52
C LEU A 434 35.19 -0.56 14.69
N ASP A 435 35.44 0.16 15.78
CA ASP A 435 36.08 -0.41 16.99
C ASP A 435 35.14 -1.38 17.72
N ILE A 436 33.85 -1.02 17.85
CA ILE A 436 32.83 -1.92 18.42
C ILE A 436 32.68 -3.19 17.56
N ILE A 437 32.63 -3.07 16.24
CA ILE A 437 32.53 -4.23 15.33
C ILE A 437 33.76 -5.13 15.48
N ALA A 438 34.97 -4.56 15.52
CA ALA A 438 36.20 -5.32 15.69
C ALA A 438 36.24 -6.03 17.07
N GLU A 439 35.78 -5.39 18.14
CA GLU A 439 35.66 -5.99 19.45
C GLU A 439 34.69 -7.16 19.45
N CYS A 440 33.47 -7.03 18.91
CA CYS A 440 32.50 -8.09 18.80
C CYS A 440 33.05 -9.26 17.98
N TYR A 441 33.68 -8.97 16.83
CA TYR A 441 34.32 -10.00 16.00
C TYR A 441 35.41 -10.77 16.75
N SER A 442 36.28 -10.10 17.50
CA SER A 442 37.34 -10.72 18.29
C SER A 442 36.80 -11.64 19.39
N ARG A 443 35.67 -11.28 19.98
CA ARG A 443 34.96 -12.07 21.02
C ARG A 443 34.07 -13.19 20.44
N GLN A 444 34.00 -13.33 19.11
CA GLN A 444 33.08 -14.20 18.42
C GLN A 444 31.60 -13.91 18.72
N GLN A 445 31.29 -12.70 19.13
CA GLN A 445 29.90 -12.22 19.33
C GLN A 445 29.31 -11.79 17.98
N PRO A 446 28.18 -12.35 17.52
CA PRO A 446 27.53 -11.89 16.30
C PRO A 446 27.03 -10.46 16.45
N ILE A 447 27.21 -9.64 15.41
CA ILE A 447 26.78 -8.26 15.40
C ILE A 447 25.97 -7.93 14.15
N LEU A 448 24.80 -7.30 14.35
CA LEU A 448 23.98 -6.74 13.29
C LEU A 448 24.09 -5.20 13.33
N VAL A 449 24.59 -4.62 12.26
CA VAL A 449 24.82 -3.17 12.12
C VAL A 449 23.66 -2.59 11.29
N GLY A 450 22.81 -1.81 11.91
CA GLY A 450 21.68 -1.13 11.26
C GLY A 450 22.09 0.23 10.69
N THR A 451 21.82 0.46 9.39
CA THR A 451 22.08 1.73 8.69
C THR A 451 20.78 2.31 8.12
N THR A 452 20.73 3.62 7.94
CA THR A 452 19.55 4.32 7.40
C THR A 452 19.49 4.38 5.88
N SER A 453 20.62 4.18 5.19
CA SER A 453 20.67 4.22 3.72
C SER A 453 21.61 3.17 3.13
N ILE A 454 21.42 2.86 1.84
CA ILE A 454 22.29 1.97 1.07
C ILE A 454 23.72 2.53 1.02
N GLU A 455 23.84 3.84 0.79
CA GLU A 455 25.14 4.54 0.71
C GLU A 455 25.96 4.36 1.99
N LYS A 456 25.31 4.58 3.16
CA LYS A 456 25.95 4.41 4.48
C LYS A 456 26.37 2.94 4.72
N SER A 457 25.55 1.99 4.27
CA SER A 457 25.90 0.56 4.36
C SER A 457 27.12 0.21 3.52
N GLU A 458 27.22 0.73 2.29
CA GLU A 458 28.35 0.53 1.40
C GLU A 458 29.63 1.21 1.92
N MET A 459 29.48 2.39 2.54
CA MET A 459 30.60 3.11 3.15
C MET A 459 31.18 2.31 4.32
N ILE A 460 30.36 1.84 5.25
CA ILE A 460 30.81 0.99 6.37
C ILE A 460 31.46 -0.28 5.85
N SER A 461 30.88 -0.89 4.81
CA SER A 461 31.45 -2.08 4.16
C SER A 461 32.86 -1.81 3.62
N LYS A 462 33.08 -0.68 2.93
CA LYS A 462 34.42 -0.29 2.45
C LYS A 462 35.42 -0.11 3.59
N LEU A 463 34.99 0.51 4.69
CA LEU A 463 35.85 0.71 5.85
C LEU A 463 36.21 -0.61 6.57
N LEU A 464 35.26 -1.55 6.67
CA LEU A 464 35.50 -2.87 7.26
C LEU A 464 36.42 -3.74 6.40
N ARG A 465 36.29 -3.67 5.07
CA ARG A 465 37.23 -4.33 4.14
C ARG A 465 38.64 -3.82 4.32
N ALA A 466 38.82 -2.49 4.47
CA ALA A 466 40.14 -1.91 4.73
C ALA A 466 40.74 -2.36 6.08
N ARG A 467 39.91 -2.70 7.10
CA ARG A 467 40.35 -3.28 8.38
C ARG A 467 40.48 -4.82 8.36
N GLY A 468 40.15 -5.47 7.25
CA GLY A 468 40.22 -6.94 7.12
C GLY A 468 39.17 -7.71 7.93
N VAL A 469 38.01 -7.09 8.26
CA VAL A 469 36.93 -7.75 8.97
C VAL A 469 35.95 -8.36 7.94
N PRO A 470 35.77 -9.68 7.91
CA PRO A 470 34.80 -10.34 7.06
C PRO A 470 33.38 -9.92 7.46
N HIS A 471 32.53 -9.60 6.49
CA HIS A 471 31.17 -9.16 6.75
C HIS A 471 30.27 -9.38 5.52
N GLU A 472 28.97 -9.49 5.78
CA GLU A 472 27.92 -9.55 4.78
C GLU A 472 27.12 -8.24 4.77
N VAL A 473 26.68 -7.84 3.55
CA VAL A 473 25.89 -6.62 3.39
C VAL A 473 24.51 -6.98 2.84
N LEU A 474 23.50 -6.53 3.56
CA LEU A 474 22.10 -6.73 3.23
C LEU A 474 21.45 -5.38 2.95
N ASN A 475 21.15 -5.14 1.68
CA ASN A 475 20.46 -3.92 1.23
C ASN A 475 19.55 -4.26 0.03
N ALA A 476 18.75 -3.28 -0.42
CA ALA A 476 17.76 -3.47 -1.47
C ALA A 476 18.35 -3.98 -2.81
N LYS A 477 19.64 -3.82 -3.05
CA LYS A 477 20.31 -4.34 -4.27
C LYS A 477 20.46 -5.87 -4.24
N PHE A 478 20.40 -6.51 -3.07
CA PHE A 478 20.62 -7.94 -2.86
C PHE A 478 19.39 -8.64 -2.28
N HIS A 479 18.23 -8.18 -2.63
CA HIS A 479 16.94 -8.65 -2.10
C HIS A 479 16.74 -10.18 -2.19
N GLU A 480 17.20 -10.80 -3.26
CA GLU A 480 17.05 -12.26 -3.48
C GLU A 480 17.84 -13.11 -2.45
N LYS A 481 18.91 -12.56 -1.89
CA LYS A 481 19.74 -13.21 -0.88
C LYS A 481 19.40 -12.80 0.57
N GLU A 482 18.38 -11.99 0.75
CA GLU A 482 18.02 -11.43 2.05
C GLU A 482 17.83 -12.51 3.12
N ALA A 483 16.96 -13.49 2.83
CA ALA A 483 16.65 -14.55 3.77
C ALA A 483 17.87 -15.41 4.12
N GLU A 484 18.77 -15.61 3.16
CA GLU A 484 20.00 -16.38 3.34
C GLU A 484 20.98 -15.68 4.28
N ILE A 485 21.22 -14.39 4.07
CA ILE A 485 22.14 -13.58 4.88
C ILE A 485 21.61 -13.46 6.32
N VAL A 486 20.32 -13.14 6.48
CA VAL A 486 19.70 -13.01 7.81
C VAL A 486 19.74 -14.32 8.58
N ALA A 487 19.51 -15.43 7.90
CA ALA A 487 19.55 -16.75 8.53
C ALA A 487 20.90 -17.06 9.21
N GLN A 488 22.00 -16.52 8.68
CA GLN A 488 23.35 -16.75 9.18
C GLN A 488 23.89 -15.62 10.09
N ALA A 489 23.14 -14.55 10.26
CA ALA A 489 23.56 -13.39 11.08
C ALA A 489 23.77 -13.72 12.57
N GLY A 490 23.24 -14.85 13.05
CA GLY A 490 23.41 -15.32 14.44
C GLY A 490 24.60 -16.24 14.67
N LYS A 491 25.44 -16.55 13.68
CA LYS A 491 26.63 -17.40 13.82
C LYS A 491 27.70 -16.73 14.69
N PRO A 492 28.54 -17.51 15.40
CA PRO A 492 29.68 -16.94 16.14
C PRO A 492 30.54 -16.06 15.24
N GLY A 493 30.80 -14.81 15.66
CA GLY A 493 31.62 -13.85 14.93
C GLY A 493 31.04 -13.31 13.62
N ALA A 494 29.76 -13.57 13.32
CA ALA A 494 29.13 -13.02 12.13
C ALA A 494 28.99 -11.48 12.24
N VAL A 495 29.41 -10.77 11.19
CA VAL A 495 29.22 -9.33 11.05
C VAL A 495 28.27 -9.07 9.87
N THR A 496 27.08 -8.57 10.16
CA THR A 496 26.07 -8.30 9.13
C THR A 496 25.70 -6.82 9.14
N ILE A 497 25.84 -6.17 8.00
CA ILE A 497 25.38 -4.79 7.81
C ILE A 497 24.03 -4.86 7.11
N SER A 498 23.02 -4.22 7.68
CA SER A 498 21.66 -4.23 7.15
C SER A 498 21.15 -2.82 7.01
N THR A 499 20.60 -2.47 5.85
CA THR A 499 19.76 -1.29 5.75
C THR A 499 18.46 -1.52 6.50
N ASN A 500 17.81 -0.43 6.79
CA ASN A 500 16.58 -0.43 7.56
C ASN A 500 15.61 -1.53 7.10
N MET A 501 15.01 -2.27 8.00
CA MET A 501 13.97 -3.28 7.77
C MET A 501 14.36 -4.52 6.94
N ALA A 502 15.54 -4.63 6.37
CA ALA A 502 15.96 -5.86 5.71
C ALA A 502 15.92 -7.03 6.72
N GLY A 503 15.37 -8.17 6.32
CA GLY A 503 15.13 -9.32 7.17
C GLY A 503 13.94 -9.20 8.14
N ARG A 504 13.00 -8.28 7.92
CA ARG A 504 11.75 -8.22 8.69
C ARG A 504 10.91 -9.47 8.45
N GLY A 505 10.33 -10.01 9.52
CA GLY A 505 9.58 -11.28 9.46
C GLY A 505 10.46 -12.53 9.42
N THR A 506 11.79 -12.38 9.39
CA THR A 506 12.74 -13.49 9.48
C THR A 506 13.44 -13.49 10.84
N ASP A 507 13.46 -14.64 11.50
CA ASP A 507 14.10 -14.79 12.79
C ASP A 507 15.62 -15.01 12.67
N ILE A 508 16.39 -14.25 13.46
CA ILE A 508 17.84 -14.47 13.61
C ILE A 508 18.03 -15.48 14.73
N MET A 509 18.42 -16.70 14.37
CA MET A 509 18.67 -17.79 15.30
C MET A 509 20.14 -17.74 15.78
N LEU A 510 20.32 -17.78 17.10
CA LEU A 510 21.68 -17.84 17.66
C LEU A 510 22.36 -19.16 17.27
N GLY A 511 23.62 -19.07 16.84
CA GLY A 511 24.39 -20.19 16.29
C GLY A 511 24.23 -20.41 14.78
N GLY A 512 23.19 -19.83 14.16
CA GLY A 512 22.86 -19.97 12.73
C GLY A 512 21.53 -20.69 12.51
N ASN A 513 21.14 -20.85 11.25
CA ASN A 513 19.89 -21.47 10.85
C ASN A 513 20.12 -22.84 10.22
N ALA A 514 19.68 -23.90 10.90
CA ALA A 514 19.81 -25.29 10.45
C ALA A 514 19.02 -25.57 9.16
N GLU A 515 17.86 -24.94 8.99
CA GLU A 515 17.03 -25.10 7.81
C GLU A 515 17.73 -24.56 6.55
N TYR A 516 18.36 -23.39 6.67
CA TYR A 516 19.16 -22.82 5.60
C TYR A 516 20.32 -23.74 5.21
N LEU A 517 21.07 -24.28 6.20
CA LEU A 517 22.19 -25.18 5.95
C LEU A 517 21.72 -26.48 5.28
N ALA A 518 20.55 -26.98 5.64
CA ALA A 518 19.98 -28.17 5.02
C ALA A 518 19.61 -27.90 3.55
N LYS A 519 18.97 -26.76 3.25
CA LYS A 519 18.68 -26.33 1.88
C LYS A 519 19.93 -26.14 1.04
N ASP A 520 20.96 -25.50 1.60
CA ASP A 520 22.24 -25.30 0.92
C ASP A 520 22.96 -26.62 0.63
N ALA A 521 22.85 -27.59 1.53
CA ALA A 521 23.37 -28.94 1.30
C ALA A 521 22.65 -29.64 0.13
N LEU A 522 21.32 -29.57 0.06
CA LEU A 522 20.53 -30.11 -1.04
C LEU A 522 20.92 -29.48 -2.38
N ARG A 523 21.13 -28.14 -2.40
CA ARG A 523 21.63 -27.43 -3.60
C ARG A 523 23.00 -27.93 -4.05
N ARG A 524 23.92 -28.16 -3.11
CA ARG A 524 25.26 -28.69 -3.40
C ARG A 524 25.23 -30.13 -3.89
N GLU A 525 24.24 -30.90 -3.48
CA GLU A 525 23.98 -32.26 -3.97
C GLU A 525 23.32 -32.24 -5.37
N GLY A 526 22.98 -31.07 -5.91
CA GLY A 526 22.44 -30.89 -7.26
C GLY A 526 20.93 -31.06 -7.38
N MET A 527 20.19 -30.94 -6.25
CA MET A 527 18.74 -30.97 -6.26
C MET A 527 18.19 -29.69 -6.85
N GLU A 528 17.17 -29.78 -7.69
CA GLU A 528 16.53 -28.64 -8.34
C GLU A 528 15.79 -27.75 -7.32
N GLU A 529 15.78 -26.44 -7.53
CA GLU A 529 15.16 -25.46 -6.58
C GLU A 529 13.68 -25.74 -6.35
N GLU A 530 12.95 -26.19 -7.36
CA GLU A 530 11.54 -26.57 -7.23
C GLU A 530 11.36 -27.75 -6.28
N LEU A 531 12.22 -28.76 -6.38
CA LEU A 531 12.18 -29.93 -5.51
C LEU A 531 12.63 -29.58 -4.07
N ILE A 532 13.60 -28.66 -3.90
CA ILE A 532 13.99 -28.13 -2.60
C ILE A 532 12.83 -27.37 -1.95
N TYR A 533 12.12 -26.57 -2.75
CA TYR A 533 10.93 -25.88 -2.29
C TYR A 533 9.87 -26.87 -1.78
N GLU A 534 9.53 -27.88 -2.58
CA GLU A 534 8.58 -28.93 -2.21
C GLU A 534 9.06 -29.80 -1.03
N ALA A 535 10.36 -30.05 -0.92
CA ALA A 535 10.96 -30.77 0.21
C ALA A 535 10.82 -30.01 1.54
N THR A 536 10.76 -28.68 1.47
CA THR A 536 10.60 -27.81 2.64
C THR A 536 9.15 -27.31 2.85
N ALA A 537 8.29 -27.54 1.87
CA ALA A 537 6.88 -27.22 1.94
C ALA A 537 6.13 -28.12 2.93
N TYR A 538 5.08 -27.57 3.53
CA TYR A 538 4.25 -28.28 4.51
C TYR A 538 2.99 -28.91 3.90
N GLY A 539 2.80 -28.79 2.57
CA GLY A 539 1.64 -29.35 1.86
C GLY A 539 1.60 -30.87 1.88
N GLU A 540 0.44 -31.49 1.92
CA GLU A 540 0.28 -32.93 1.75
C GLU A 540 0.59 -33.32 0.29
N THR A 541 1.41 -34.36 0.11
CA THR A 541 1.75 -34.92 -1.21
C THR A 541 1.78 -36.41 -1.16
N GLN A 542 1.47 -37.04 -2.29
CA GLN A 542 1.63 -38.48 -2.50
C GLN A 542 2.79 -38.78 -3.47
N ASP A 543 3.49 -37.76 -3.92
CA ASP A 543 4.63 -37.90 -4.83
C ASP A 543 5.83 -38.48 -4.09
N GLU A 544 6.28 -39.65 -4.53
CA GLU A 544 7.37 -40.40 -3.90
C GLU A 544 8.70 -39.61 -3.93
N GLU A 545 8.96 -38.87 -5.00
CA GLU A 545 10.16 -38.05 -5.14
C GLU A 545 10.17 -36.90 -4.12
N ILE A 546 9.06 -36.21 -3.95
CA ILE A 546 8.91 -35.15 -2.93
C ILE A 546 9.01 -35.72 -1.53
N LEU A 547 8.40 -36.90 -1.28
CA LEU A 547 8.47 -37.56 0.04
C LEU A 547 9.91 -38.00 0.39
N ALA A 548 10.65 -38.51 -0.61
CA ALA A 548 12.06 -38.84 -0.41
C ALA A 548 12.91 -37.60 -0.15
N ALA A 549 12.69 -36.52 -0.90
CA ALA A 549 13.37 -35.25 -0.69
C ALA A 549 13.05 -34.66 0.70
N ARG A 550 11.80 -34.76 1.18
CA ARG A 550 11.40 -34.35 2.54
C ARG A 550 12.12 -35.18 3.62
N ALA A 551 12.20 -36.49 3.46
CA ALA A 551 12.89 -37.35 4.40
C ALA A 551 14.39 -37.00 4.49
N HIS A 552 15.02 -36.76 3.34
CA HIS A 552 16.43 -36.37 3.27
C HIS A 552 16.64 -34.95 3.87
N PHE A 553 15.77 -34.01 3.57
CA PHE A 553 15.80 -32.69 4.20
C PHE A 553 15.68 -32.77 5.73
N GLN A 554 14.78 -33.59 6.26
CA GLN A 554 14.61 -33.77 7.72
C GLN A 554 15.85 -34.40 8.38
N GLU A 555 16.51 -35.31 7.70
CA GLU A 555 17.77 -35.90 8.17
C GLU A 555 18.88 -34.84 8.26
N LEU A 556 19.06 -34.04 7.19
CA LEU A 556 20.00 -32.93 7.16
C LEU A 556 19.66 -31.86 8.21
N LEU A 557 18.38 -31.53 8.36
CA LEU A 557 17.91 -30.56 9.36
C LEU A 557 18.25 -31.03 10.78
N LYS A 558 18.05 -32.33 11.09
CA LYS A 558 18.37 -32.90 12.40
C LYS A 558 19.87 -32.85 12.66
N LYS A 559 20.68 -33.20 11.65
CA LYS A 559 22.14 -33.12 11.70
C LYS A 559 22.60 -31.69 12.00
N TYR A 560 22.16 -30.71 11.21
CA TYR A 560 22.59 -29.34 11.40
C TYR A 560 22.07 -28.71 12.70
N LYS A 561 20.88 -29.08 13.19
CA LYS A 561 20.41 -28.68 14.53
C LYS A 561 21.36 -29.16 15.64
N ALA A 562 21.87 -30.39 15.55
CA ALA A 562 22.82 -30.91 16.51
C ALA A 562 24.19 -30.22 16.42
N GLU A 563 24.63 -29.83 15.22
CA GLU A 563 25.89 -29.09 15.02
C GLU A 563 25.81 -27.65 15.51
N ILE A 564 24.65 -26.97 15.35
CA ILE A 564 24.44 -25.57 15.73
C ILE A 564 24.24 -25.41 17.24
N ALA A 565 23.67 -26.38 17.94
CA ALA A 565 23.35 -26.24 19.35
C ALA A 565 24.54 -25.80 20.22
N PRO A 566 25.77 -26.40 20.11
CA PRO A 566 26.94 -25.93 20.84
C PRO A 566 27.40 -24.52 20.44
N GLU A 567 27.20 -24.12 19.17
CA GLU A 567 27.54 -22.76 18.72
C GLU A 567 26.56 -21.72 19.28
N ALA A 568 25.28 -22.07 19.36
CA ALA A 568 24.28 -21.23 19.99
C ALA A 568 24.60 -20.98 21.47
N ASP A 569 25.06 -22.01 22.20
CA ASP A 569 25.45 -21.87 23.60
C ASP A 569 26.70 -20.99 23.78
N LYS A 570 27.67 -21.08 22.84
CA LYS A 570 28.83 -20.18 22.83
C LYS A 570 28.39 -18.74 22.63
N VAL A 571 27.49 -18.50 21.69
CA VAL A 571 26.94 -17.13 21.41
C VAL A 571 26.18 -16.61 22.64
N ARG A 572 25.35 -17.42 23.29
CA ARG A 572 24.70 -17.04 24.57
C ARG A 572 25.71 -16.66 25.65
N ALA A 573 26.80 -17.40 25.78
CA ALA A 573 27.86 -17.17 26.79
C ALA A 573 28.59 -15.84 26.55
N VAL A 574 28.74 -15.38 25.32
CA VAL A 574 29.39 -14.09 24.99
C VAL A 574 28.41 -12.90 24.99
N GLY A 575 27.13 -13.11 25.40
CA GLY A 575 26.13 -12.07 25.54
C GLY A 575 25.09 -11.99 24.42
N GLY A 576 25.01 -13.01 23.55
CA GLY A 576 24.03 -13.10 22.48
C GLY A 576 24.30 -12.16 21.30
N LEU A 577 23.25 -11.86 20.53
CA LEU A 577 23.36 -10.99 19.37
C LEU A 577 23.53 -9.52 19.80
N TYR A 578 24.54 -8.84 19.23
CA TYR A 578 24.73 -7.41 19.41
C TYR A 578 24.05 -6.64 18.28
N ILE A 579 23.22 -5.65 18.62
CA ILE A 579 22.59 -4.73 17.67
C ILE A 579 23.27 -3.38 17.76
N LEU A 580 23.84 -2.91 16.66
CA LEU A 580 24.48 -1.60 16.56
C LEU A 580 23.72 -0.73 15.59
N GLY A 581 22.97 0.26 16.08
CA GLY A 581 22.38 1.31 15.25
C GLY A 581 23.43 2.39 14.95
N THR A 582 23.63 2.71 13.68
CA THR A 582 24.60 3.74 13.27
C THR A 582 24.02 5.15 13.28
N GLU A 583 22.69 5.26 13.32
CA GLU A 583 21.93 6.50 13.42
C GLU A 583 20.59 6.22 14.06
N ARG A 584 19.93 7.27 14.51
CA ARG A 584 18.51 7.22 14.86
C ARG A 584 17.65 7.41 13.62
N HIS A 585 16.61 6.61 13.50
CA HIS A 585 15.61 6.77 12.45
C HIS A 585 14.65 7.91 12.77
N GLU A 586 13.89 8.34 11.79
CA GLU A 586 12.86 9.35 11.95
C GLU A 586 11.74 8.93 12.91
N SER A 587 11.49 7.63 13.05
CA SER A 587 10.51 7.07 13.98
C SER A 587 11.17 6.21 15.05
N ARG A 588 10.77 6.42 16.32
CA ARG A 588 11.17 5.59 17.48
C ARG A 588 10.77 4.13 17.32
N ARG A 589 9.68 3.89 16.59
CA ARG A 589 9.16 2.57 16.29
C ARG A 589 10.19 1.75 15.48
N ILE A 590 10.81 2.35 14.49
CA ILE A 590 11.83 1.71 13.65
C ILE A 590 13.08 1.38 14.47
N ASP A 591 13.51 2.29 15.34
CA ASP A 591 14.60 2.01 16.28
C ASP A 591 14.28 0.82 17.18
N ASN A 592 13.03 0.72 17.68
CA ASN A 592 12.58 -0.40 18.48
C ASN A 592 12.54 -1.70 17.69
N GLN A 593 12.11 -1.67 16.42
CA GLN A 593 12.14 -2.85 15.53
C GLN A 593 13.55 -3.37 15.28
N LEU A 594 14.54 -2.48 15.22
CA LEU A 594 15.94 -2.88 15.16
C LEU A 594 16.38 -3.54 16.48
N ARG A 595 16.06 -2.93 17.64
CA ARG A 595 16.41 -3.47 18.95
C ARG A 595 15.81 -4.85 19.23
N VAL A 596 14.55 -5.08 18.87
CA VAL A 596 13.85 -6.35 19.17
C VAL A 596 14.31 -7.53 18.31
N ARG A 597 15.28 -7.31 17.43
CA ARG A 597 15.96 -8.41 16.74
C ARG A 597 16.86 -9.25 17.65
N ALA A 598 17.32 -8.68 18.76
CA ALA A 598 18.06 -9.38 19.80
C ALA A 598 17.18 -9.63 21.06
N GLY A 599 17.56 -10.63 21.87
CA GLY A 599 16.88 -10.94 23.14
C GLY A 599 15.53 -11.65 22.96
N ARG A 600 15.42 -12.55 22.01
CA ARG A 600 14.20 -13.32 21.73
C ARG A 600 14.08 -14.51 22.67
N GLN A 601 12.86 -14.83 23.12
CA GLN A 601 12.56 -16.00 23.97
C GLN A 601 13.44 -16.11 25.22
N GLY A 602 13.86 -14.95 25.78
CA GLY A 602 14.73 -14.92 26.98
C GLY A 602 16.21 -15.11 26.70
N ASP A 603 16.66 -15.16 25.43
CA ASP A 603 18.07 -15.15 25.06
C ASP A 603 18.73 -13.82 25.46
N PRO A 604 20.01 -13.79 25.81
CA PRO A 604 20.75 -12.56 26.01
C PRO A 604 20.91 -11.79 24.69
N GLY A 605 21.15 -10.51 24.81
CA GLY A 605 21.40 -9.60 23.67
C GLY A 605 21.81 -8.24 24.15
N THR A 606 22.49 -7.47 23.32
CA THR A 606 22.90 -6.11 23.63
C THR A 606 22.51 -5.17 22.49
N THR A 607 22.01 -3.99 22.80
CA THR A 607 21.73 -2.97 21.77
C THR A 607 22.38 -1.66 22.12
N LYS A 608 22.97 -0.98 21.13
CA LYS A 608 23.56 0.35 21.29
C LYS A 608 23.35 1.17 20.01
N PHE A 609 23.05 2.44 20.16
CA PHE A 609 23.08 3.40 19.06
C PHE A 609 24.30 4.29 19.19
N VAL A 610 24.99 4.50 18.05
CA VAL A 610 26.15 5.37 17.92
C VAL A 610 25.80 6.44 16.90
N ILE A 611 25.65 7.67 17.34
CA ILE A 611 25.09 8.77 16.55
C ILE A 611 26.03 9.97 16.54
N SER A 612 25.86 10.86 15.54
CA SER A 612 26.60 12.13 15.44
C SER A 612 25.65 13.32 15.45
N LEU A 613 26.12 14.48 15.91
CA LEU A 613 25.38 15.74 15.73
C LEU A 613 25.25 16.17 14.27
N GLU A 614 26.09 15.63 13.40
CA GLU A 614 26.06 15.85 11.96
C GLU A 614 25.10 14.91 11.23
N ASP A 615 24.49 13.93 11.90
CA ASP A 615 23.49 13.05 11.30
C ASP A 615 22.22 13.84 10.93
N ASP A 616 21.54 13.44 9.85
CA ASP A 616 20.43 14.20 9.26
C ASP A 616 19.33 14.56 10.28
N LEU A 617 18.91 13.61 11.11
CA LEU A 617 17.94 13.86 12.17
C LEU A 617 18.41 15.00 13.13
N MET A 618 19.67 14.98 13.53
CA MET A 618 20.20 15.96 14.46
C MET A 618 20.41 17.32 13.78
N ARG A 619 20.91 17.31 12.54
CA ARG A 619 21.14 18.53 11.74
C ARG A 619 19.83 19.30 11.50
N LEU A 620 18.73 18.58 11.17
CA LEU A 620 17.46 19.22 10.83
C LEU A 620 16.64 19.66 12.05
N PHE A 621 16.78 18.97 13.20
CA PHE A 621 15.86 19.16 14.33
C PHE A 621 16.52 19.60 15.66
N GLY A 622 17.74 20.12 15.65
CA GLY A 622 18.30 20.77 16.84
C GLY A 622 19.80 20.58 17.11
N GLY A 623 20.54 20.04 16.16
CA GLY A 623 21.99 19.79 16.33
C GLY A 623 22.82 21.02 16.59
N GLU A 624 22.47 22.18 16.02
CA GLU A 624 23.30 23.41 16.11
C GLU A 624 23.47 23.94 17.53
N ARG A 625 22.39 23.97 18.32
CA ARG A 625 22.49 24.40 19.73
C ARG A 625 23.32 23.44 20.57
N LEU A 626 23.19 22.13 20.30
CA LEU A 626 23.97 21.11 20.99
C LEU A 626 25.44 21.15 20.53
N GLN A 627 25.69 21.40 19.26
CA GLN A 627 27.05 21.55 18.71
C GLN A 627 27.77 22.73 19.34
N THR A 628 27.11 23.90 19.42
CA THR A 628 27.66 25.09 20.11
C THR A 628 27.93 24.79 21.60
N LEU A 629 27.05 24.03 22.26
CA LEU A 629 27.26 23.65 23.64
C LEU A 629 28.50 22.75 23.78
N MET A 630 28.69 21.77 22.91
CA MET A 630 29.84 20.87 22.90
C MET A 630 31.16 21.59 22.56
N ASP A 631 31.09 22.55 21.62
CA ASP A 631 32.22 23.39 21.30
C ASP A 631 32.69 24.19 22.52
N ASN A 632 31.76 24.78 23.25
CA ASN A 632 32.04 25.51 24.48
C ASN A 632 32.58 24.64 25.62
N MET A 633 32.22 23.34 25.63
CA MET A 633 32.72 22.38 26.64
C MET A 633 34.05 21.75 26.27
N GLY A 634 34.63 22.07 25.11
CA GLY A 634 35.91 21.54 24.66
C GLY A 634 35.96 20.01 24.48
N VAL A 635 34.85 19.40 24.05
CA VAL A 635 34.73 17.93 23.88
C VAL A 635 35.52 17.50 22.64
N ASP A 636 36.39 16.49 22.81
CA ASP A 636 37.19 15.91 21.73
C ASP A 636 36.27 15.17 20.71
N GLU A 637 36.61 15.18 19.43
CA GLU A 637 35.86 14.51 18.37
C GLU A 637 35.63 13.01 18.58
N ASN A 638 36.60 12.35 19.26
CA ASN A 638 36.56 10.91 19.52
C ASN A 638 35.92 10.54 20.87
N MET A 639 35.49 11.54 21.65
CA MET A 639 34.93 11.29 22.97
C MET A 639 33.39 11.18 22.89
N PRO A 640 32.78 10.03 23.26
CA PRO A 640 31.34 9.90 23.29
C PRO A 640 30.74 10.64 24.48
N ILE A 641 29.59 11.26 24.28
CA ILE A 641 28.80 11.82 25.36
C ILE A 641 27.57 10.93 25.57
N GLU A 642 27.49 10.33 26.77
CA GLU A 642 26.34 9.52 27.20
C GLU A 642 25.52 10.35 28.22
N ALA A 643 24.76 11.34 27.73
CA ALA A 643 23.97 12.20 28.59
C ALA A 643 22.46 11.98 28.35
N LYS A 644 21.69 11.79 29.44
CA LYS A 644 20.22 11.67 29.39
C LYS A 644 19.54 12.88 28.73
N LEU A 645 20.14 14.05 28.84
CA LEU A 645 19.65 15.28 28.19
C LEU A 645 19.68 15.17 26.65
N LEU A 646 20.72 14.57 26.08
CA LEU A 646 20.84 14.35 24.64
C LEU A 646 19.82 13.32 24.16
N SER A 647 19.66 12.22 24.89
CA SER A 647 18.64 11.22 24.57
C SER A 647 17.22 11.80 24.58
N ASN A 648 16.90 12.71 25.52
CA ASN A 648 15.61 13.38 25.55
C ASN A 648 15.42 14.34 24.35
N SER A 649 16.49 15.05 23.94
CA SER A 649 16.43 15.94 22.77
C SER A 649 16.18 15.17 21.49
N ILE A 650 16.83 14.01 21.31
CA ILE A 650 16.64 13.11 20.18
C ILE A 650 15.22 12.58 20.17
N GLN A 651 14.69 12.08 21.29
CA GLN A 651 13.32 11.61 21.39
C GLN A 651 12.30 12.72 21.07
N SER A 652 12.58 13.95 21.47
CA SER A 652 11.72 15.10 21.15
C SER A 652 11.75 15.43 19.64
N ALA A 653 12.92 15.31 19.00
CA ALA A 653 13.06 15.47 17.56
C ALA A 653 12.26 14.40 16.81
N GLN A 654 12.44 13.13 17.18
CA GLN A 654 11.67 12.02 16.60
C GLN A 654 10.15 12.21 16.79
N ALA A 655 9.71 12.56 18.01
CA ALA A 655 8.29 12.81 18.29
C ALA A 655 7.69 13.93 17.41
N ARG A 656 8.49 14.96 17.09
CA ARG A 656 8.06 16.05 16.19
C ARG A 656 7.90 15.55 14.76
N ILE A 657 8.82 14.73 14.26
CA ILE A 657 8.76 14.15 12.92
C ILE A 657 7.58 13.19 12.82
N GLU A 658 7.43 12.30 13.82
CA GLU A 658 6.27 11.39 13.93
C GLU A 658 4.95 12.16 13.84
N GLY A 659 4.86 13.29 14.58
CA GLY A 659 3.70 14.19 14.53
C GLY A 659 3.47 14.81 13.15
N MET A 660 4.52 15.26 12.46
CA MET A 660 4.42 15.78 11.09
C MET A 660 3.92 14.70 10.11
N HIS A 661 4.46 13.50 10.20
CA HIS A 661 4.04 12.39 9.36
C HIS A 661 2.60 11.94 9.64
N PHE A 662 2.18 11.96 10.91
CA PHE A 662 0.80 11.69 11.29
C PHE A 662 -0.16 12.73 10.68
N GLU A 663 0.14 14.04 10.82
CA GLU A 663 -0.68 15.09 10.20
C GLU A 663 -0.71 14.97 8.67
N MET A 664 0.40 14.61 8.04
CA MET A 664 0.46 14.37 6.59
C MET A 664 -0.49 13.22 6.19
N ARG A 665 -0.42 12.06 6.85
CA ARG A 665 -1.32 10.93 6.60
C ARG A 665 -2.78 11.30 6.87
N LYS A 666 -3.05 12.04 7.95
CA LYS A 666 -4.38 12.53 8.29
C LYS A 666 -4.95 13.50 7.24
N ASN A 667 -4.10 14.35 6.68
CA ASN A 667 -4.50 15.22 5.59
C ASN A 667 -4.81 14.44 4.31
N VAL A 668 -3.96 13.48 3.94
CA VAL A 668 -4.25 12.58 2.79
C VAL A 668 -5.59 11.88 2.99
N LEU A 669 -5.86 11.37 4.18
CA LEU A 669 -7.12 10.71 4.50
C LEU A 669 -8.32 11.66 4.40
N LYS A 670 -8.22 12.90 4.89
CA LYS A 670 -9.31 13.88 4.82
C LYS A 670 -9.76 14.16 3.37
N TYR A 671 -8.82 14.24 2.45
CA TYR A 671 -9.11 14.37 1.02
C TYR A 671 -9.69 13.09 0.42
N ASP A 672 -9.10 11.94 0.76
CA ASP A 672 -9.58 10.65 0.25
C ASP A 672 -10.95 10.25 0.84
N ASP A 673 -11.30 10.68 2.05
CA ASP A 673 -12.64 10.46 2.63
C ASP A 673 -13.75 11.10 1.79
N VAL A 674 -13.47 12.25 1.13
CA VAL A 674 -14.42 12.86 0.17
C VAL A 674 -14.59 11.95 -1.04
N MET A 675 -13.49 11.53 -1.64
CA MET A 675 -13.50 10.60 -2.78
C MET A 675 -14.10 9.24 -2.40
N ASN A 676 -13.86 8.77 -1.17
CA ASN A 676 -14.36 7.48 -0.71
C ASN A 676 -15.90 7.44 -0.64
N ARG A 677 -16.54 8.50 -0.17
CA ARG A 677 -18.01 8.60 -0.18
C ARG A 677 -18.58 8.53 -1.58
N GLN A 678 -17.98 9.23 -2.53
CA GLN A 678 -18.38 9.22 -3.93
C GLN A 678 -18.13 7.81 -4.54
N ARG A 679 -16.99 7.19 -4.24
CA ARG A 679 -16.63 5.82 -4.65
C ARG A 679 -17.66 4.80 -4.15
N GLU A 680 -18.05 4.87 -2.90
CA GLU A 680 -19.06 3.97 -2.30
C GLU A 680 -20.40 4.06 -3.05
N ILE A 681 -20.84 5.26 -3.41
CA ILE A 681 -22.07 5.47 -4.19
C ILE A 681 -21.94 4.81 -5.56
N ILE A 682 -20.90 5.13 -6.31
CA ILE A 682 -20.70 4.61 -7.67
C ILE A 682 -20.51 3.09 -7.67
N TYR A 683 -19.66 2.56 -6.78
CA TYR A 683 -19.37 1.13 -6.73
C TYR A 683 -20.57 0.30 -6.23
N SER A 684 -21.40 0.84 -5.34
CA SER A 684 -22.62 0.17 -4.91
C SER A 684 -23.65 0.09 -6.04
N GLN A 685 -23.86 1.19 -6.78
CA GLN A 685 -24.73 1.20 -7.95
C GLN A 685 -24.21 0.23 -9.03
N ARG A 686 -22.93 0.28 -9.31
CA ARG A 686 -22.27 -0.61 -10.26
C ARG A 686 -22.42 -2.07 -9.89
N ARG A 687 -22.32 -2.40 -8.60
CA ARG A 687 -22.49 -3.77 -8.09
C ARG A 687 -23.90 -4.29 -8.30
N ARG A 688 -24.92 -3.47 -8.07
CA ARG A 688 -26.31 -3.83 -8.35
C ARG A 688 -26.53 -4.22 -9.81
N VAL A 689 -25.94 -3.48 -10.74
CA VAL A 689 -25.97 -3.81 -12.18
C VAL A 689 -25.25 -5.13 -12.47
N LEU A 690 -24.10 -5.39 -11.82
CA LEU A 690 -23.36 -6.66 -11.97
C LEU A 690 -24.11 -7.84 -11.35
N ASP A 691 -24.84 -7.63 -10.24
CA ASP A 691 -25.66 -8.65 -9.59
C ASP A 691 -26.90 -9.04 -10.40
N GLY A 692 -27.16 -8.36 -11.51
CA GLY A 692 -28.21 -8.68 -12.45
C GLY A 692 -29.57 -8.09 -12.05
N GLU A 693 -29.61 -7.10 -11.15
CA GLU A 693 -30.85 -6.37 -10.86
C GLU A 693 -31.36 -5.71 -12.14
N SER A 694 -32.69 -5.63 -12.28
CA SER A 694 -33.30 -4.88 -13.36
C SER A 694 -32.97 -3.40 -13.19
N VAL A 695 -32.41 -2.79 -14.23
CA VAL A 695 -32.04 -1.37 -14.22
C VAL A 695 -33.09 -0.50 -14.90
N SER A 696 -34.14 -1.12 -15.51
CA SER A 696 -35.17 -0.45 -16.28
C SER A 696 -35.90 0.63 -15.46
N ASP A 697 -36.26 0.34 -14.21
CA ASP A 697 -36.92 1.34 -13.34
C ASP A 697 -35.96 2.49 -12.97
N SER A 698 -34.69 2.17 -12.74
CA SER A 698 -33.66 3.20 -12.48
C SER A 698 -33.45 4.09 -13.70
N ILE A 699 -33.48 3.55 -14.90
CA ILE A 699 -33.33 4.31 -16.15
C ILE A 699 -34.54 5.20 -16.38
N ARG A 700 -35.76 4.70 -16.14
CA ARG A 700 -36.98 5.54 -16.23
C ARG A 700 -36.93 6.70 -15.23
N LYS A 701 -36.48 6.42 -14.00
CA LYS A 701 -36.28 7.48 -13.01
C LYS A 701 -35.22 8.49 -13.45
N MET A 702 -34.09 8.02 -14.00
CA MET A 702 -33.06 8.92 -14.58
C MET A 702 -33.64 9.80 -15.70
N MET A 703 -34.49 9.24 -16.54
CA MET A 703 -35.16 9.96 -17.62
C MET A 703 -36.12 11.05 -17.09
N GLU A 704 -36.95 10.71 -16.08
CA GLU A 704 -37.82 11.63 -15.38
C GLU A 704 -37.05 12.77 -14.72
N GLU A 705 -36.04 12.45 -13.93
CA GLU A 705 -35.19 13.43 -13.22
C GLU A 705 -34.47 14.35 -14.18
N TYR A 706 -33.88 13.83 -15.28
CA TYR A 706 -33.17 14.63 -16.26
C TYR A 706 -34.10 15.57 -17.02
N ILE A 707 -35.27 15.07 -17.46
CA ILE A 707 -36.26 15.91 -18.15
C ILE A 707 -36.75 16.99 -17.22
N THR A 708 -37.12 16.66 -15.98
CA THR A 708 -37.60 17.65 -15.01
C THR A 708 -36.54 18.70 -14.70
N SER A 709 -35.29 18.27 -14.47
CA SER A 709 -34.18 19.20 -14.26
C SER A 709 -33.94 20.13 -15.46
N SER A 710 -33.99 19.59 -16.69
CA SER A 710 -33.84 20.36 -17.91
C SER A 710 -34.96 21.37 -18.06
N VAL A 711 -36.20 20.98 -17.81
CA VAL A 711 -37.36 21.89 -17.83
C VAL A 711 -37.16 23.04 -16.83
N HIS A 712 -36.76 22.73 -15.59
CA HIS A 712 -36.54 23.76 -14.57
C HIS A 712 -35.38 24.69 -14.92
N GLN A 713 -34.35 24.21 -15.58
CA GLN A 713 -33.21 25.02 -16.02
C GLN A 713 -33.55 26.04 -17.11
N TYR A 714 -34.40 25.66 -18.07
CA TYR A 714 -34.75 26.49 -19.22
C TYR A 714 -36.02 27.32 -18.97
N LEU A 715 -36.90 26.93 -18.07
CA LEU A 715 -38.13 27.60 -17.68
C LEU A 715 -38.00 28.13 -16.25
N VAL A 716 -37.21 29.18 -16.06
CA VAL A 716 -36.75 29.64 -14.74
C VAL A 716 -37.87 30.20 -13.86
N ASP A 717 -38.78 31.02 -14.39
CA ASP A 717 -39.88 31.62 -13.62
C ASP A 717 -41.21 30.89 -13.93
N GLU A 718 -41.84 30.37 -12.87
CA GLU A 718 -43.08 29.63 -12.98
C GLU A 718 -44.28 30.54 -13.33
N LYS A 719 -44.18 31.82 -13.04
CA LYS A 719 -45.25 32.81 -13.24
C LYS A 719 -45.07 33.68 -14.48
N ASN A 720 -43.85 33.75 -14.99
CA ASN A 720 -43.52 34.60 -16.13
C ASN A 720 -43.13 33.74 -17.35
N HIS A 721 -44.16 33.36 -18.14
CA HIS A 721 -43.98 32.52 -19.34
C HIS A 721 -43.17 33.23 -20.46
N ASP A 722 -43.04 34.54 -20.41
CA ASP A 722 -42.24 35.29 -21.40
C ASP A 722 -40.73 35.10 -21.21
N GLU A 723 -40.30 34.59 -20.04
CA GLU A 723 -38.91 34.23 -19.75
C GLU A 723 -38.60 32.76 -20.05
N TRP A 724 -39.59 31.99 -20.52
CA TRP A 724 -39.37 30.57 -20.84
C TRP A 724 -38.59 30.39 -22.14
N ASN A 725 -37.42 29.78 -22.06
CA ASN A 725 -36.57 29.46 -23.21
C ASN A 725 -36.92 28.07 -23.82
N LEU A 726 -38.11 27.98 -24.43
CA LEU A 726 -38.59 26.74 -25.05
C LEU A 726 -37.74 26.33 -26.26
N ASP A 727 -37.19 27.26 -27.02
CA ASP A 727 -36.31 26.98 -28.13
C ASP A 727 -34.99 26.35 -27.64
N GLY A 728 -34.40 26.90 -26.58
CA GLY A 728 -33.21 26.33 -25.96
C GLY A 728 -33.46 24.92 -25.38
N LEU A 729 -34.61 24.70 -24.73
CA LEU A 729 -34.99 23.37 -24.22
C LEU A 729 -35.19 22.37 -25.37
N ARG A 730 -35.87 22.77 -26.45
CA ARG A 730 -36.05 21.96 -27.66
C ARG A 730 -34.70 21.55 -28.24
N ASP A 731 -33.82 22.53 -28.45
CA ASP A 731 -32.51 22.33 -29.06
C ASP A 731 -31.61 21.40 -28.19
N ARG A 732 -31.70 21.51 -26.85
CA ARG A 732 -31.02 20.61 -25.91
C ARG A 732 -31.44 19.15 -26.04
N LEU A 733 -32.71 18.91 -26.31
CA LEU A 733 -33.31 17.58 -26.40
C LEU A 733 -33.46 17.10 -27.85
N MET A 734 -32.99 17.89 -28.83
CA MET A 734 -33.14 17.66 -30.26
C MET A 734 -32.56 16.34 -30.70
N GLY A 735 -33.31 15.57 -31.47
CA GLY A 735 -32.92 14.34 -32.13
C GLY A 735 -33.01 13.08 -31.23
N TRP A 736 -33.25 13.21 -29.92
CA TRP A 736 -33.44 12.08 -29.04
C TRP A 736 -34.73 12.12 -28.21
N ILE A 737 -35.29 13.27 -27.89
CA ILE A 737 -36.64 13.44 -27.29
C ILE A 737 -37.51 14.34 -28.16
N THR A 738 -36.98 15.49 -28.60
CA THR A 738 -37.70 16.49 -29.37
C THR A 738 -37.32 16.45 -30.86
N GLU A 739 -38.21 16.97 -31.65
CA GLU A 739 -38.06 17.22 -33.10
C GLU A 739 -38.24 18.73 -33.37
N GLU A 740 -37.93 19.18 -34.59
CA GLU A 740 -37.91 20.61 -34.99
C GLU A 740 -39.21 21.37 -34.73
N ASN A 741 -40.34 20.67 -34.78
CA ASN A 741 -41.67 21.25 -34.57
C ASN A 741 -42.22 21.12 -33.15
N ASP A 742 -41.51 20.49 -32.23
CA ASP A 742 -41.97 20.33 -30.88
C ASP A 742 -41.84 21.59 -30.04
N LEU A 743 -42.58 21.66 -28.95
CA LEU A 743 -42.58 22.77 -28.01
C LEU A 743 -42.94 24.13 -28.66
N ARG A 744 -43.64 24.12 -29.78
CA ARG A 744 -44.18 25.31 -30.41
C ARG A 744 -45.64 25.49 -29.99
N PHE A 745 -45.85 26.36 -28.99
CA PHE A 745 -47.17 26.65 -28.45
C PHE A 745 -47.62 28.05 -28.85
N SER A 746 -48.92 28.26 -29.01
CA SER A 746 -49.47 29.59 -29.12
C SER A 746 -49.40 30.33 -27.78
N PRO A 747 -49.38 31.67 -27.77
CA PRO A 747 -49.35 32.43 -26.49
C PRO A 747 -50.55 32.14 -25.56
N GLU A 748 -51.67 31.69 -26.09
CA GLU A 748 -52.86 31.32 -25.30
C GLU A 748 -52.73 29.95 -24.68
N GLU A 749 -52.12 28.98 -25.36
CA GLU A 749 -51.82 27.66 -24.84
C GLU A 749 -50.75 27.76 -23.75
N LEU A 750 -49.71 28.52 -24.02
CA LEU A 750 -48.59 28.68 -23.10
C LEU A 750 -49.02 29.24 -21.74
N ARG A 751 -49.96 30.20 -21.71
CA ARG A 751 -50.48 30.77 -20.46
C ARG A 751 -51.26 29.77 -19.58
N ARG A 752 -51.68 28.64 -20.13
CA ARG A 752 -52.41 27.61 -19.39
C ARG A 752 -51.53 26.46 -18.95
N MET A 753 -50.29 26.40 -19.43
CA MET A 753 -49.36 25.33 -19.16
C MET A 753 -48.48 25.66 -17.96
N THR A 754 -48.19 24.62 -17.18
CA THR A 754 -47.21 24.66 -16.10
C THR A 754 -45.91 24.04 -16.57
N ARG A 755 -44.83 24.18 -15.80
CA ARG A 755 -43.58 23.45 -16.03
C ARG A 755 -43.81 21.94 -16.03
N ASP A 756 -44.65 21.45 -15.09
CA ASP A 756 -44.98 20.03 -14.94
C ASP A 756 -45.75 19.50 -16.17
N ASP A 757 -46.58 20.30 -16.81
CA ASP A 757 -47.26 19.92 -18.05
C ASP A 757 -46.25 19.72 -19.18
N ILE A 758 -45.25 20.61 -19.30
CA ILE A 758 -44.19 20.51 -20.32
C ILE A 758 -43.30 19.30 -20.01
N ALA A 759 -42.93 19.09 -18.73
CA ALA A 759 -42.16 17.94 -18.32
C ALA A 759 -42.92 16.64 -18.61
N GLY A 760 -44.21 16.57 -18.32
CA GLY A 760 -45.09 15.45 -18.63
C GLY A 760 -45.15 15.11 -20.12
N LEU A 761 -45.30 16.13 -20.99
CA LEU A 761 -45.26 15.94 -22.45
C LEU A 761 -43.94 15.38 -22.97
N LEU A 762 -42.84 15.90 -22.43
CA LEU A 762 -41.51 15.43 -22.80
C LEU A 762 -41.25 14.00 -22.27
N LEU A 763 -41.74 13.68 -21.08
CA LEU A 763 -41.63 12.37 -20.49
C LEU A 763 -42.43 11.33 -21.26
N GLU A 764 -43.67 11.64 -21.67
CA GLU A 764 -44.50 10.76 -22.49
C GLU A 764 -43.81 10.44 -23.84
N LYS A 765 -43.21 11.45 -24.48
CA LYS A 765 -42.43 11.25 -25.71
C LYS A 765 -41.20 10.36 -25.50
N ALA A 766 -40.45 10.60 -24.41
CA ALA A 766 -39.27 9.84 -24.08
C ALA A 766 -39.62 8.37 -23.74
N GLU A 767 -40.69 8.15 -22.98
CA GLU A 767 -41.20 6.80 -22.67
C GLU A 767 -41.71 6.09 -23.93
N GLY A 768 -42.40 6.81 -24.83
CA GLY A 768 -42.82 6.24 -26.10
C GLY A 768 -41.64 5.77 -26.96
N ARG A 769 -40.58 6.55 -27.05
CA ARG A 769 -39.33 6.14 -27.72
C ARG A 769 -38.63 4.99 -27.01
N TYR A 770 -38.55 5.02 -25.67
CA TYR A 770 -37.96 3.95 -24.88
C TYR A 770 -38.69 2.62 -25.08
N ASN A 771 -40.02 2.62 -25.05
CA ASN A 771 -40.83 1.43 -25.29
C ASN A 771 -40.67 0.91 -26.73
N ALA A 772 -40.58 1.80 -27.72
CA ALA A 772 -40.29 1.42 -29.11
C ALA A 772 -38.92 0.74 -29.26
N GLN A 773 -37.89 1.24 -28.55
CA GLN A 773 -36.59 0.59 -28.51
C GLN A 773 -36.64 -0.79 -27.84
N ARG A 774 -37.40 -0.91 -26.75
CA ARG A 774 -37.61 -2.18 -26.05
C ARG A 774 -38.28 -3.22 -26.94
N GLU A 775 -39.27 -2.81 -27.71
CA GLU A 775 -39.92 -3.68 -28.71
C GLU A 775 -38.96 -4.08 -29.84
N LEU A 776 -38.14 -3.14 -30.32
CA LEU A 776 -37.18 -3.37 -31.41
C LEU A 776 -36.09 -4.38 -31.04
N PHE A 777 -35.60 -4.36 -29.80
CA PHE A 777 -34.49 -5.24 -29.35
C PHE A 777 -34.97 -6.47 -28.58
N GLY A 778 -36.24 -6.52 -28.15
CA GLY A 778 -36.80 -7.62 -27.37
C GLY A 778 -36.00 -7.94 -26.11
N ASP A 779 -35.76 -9.23 -25.86
CA ASP A 779 -35.09 -9.73 -24.64
C ASP A 779 -33.64 -9.22 -24.49
N ALA A 780 -33.02 -8.78 -25.60
CA ALA A 780 -31.66 -8.23 -25.54
C ALA A 780 -31.60 -6.81 -24.92
N PHE A 781 -32.75 -6.15 -24.81
CA PHE A 781 -32.78 -4.75 -24.37
C PHE A 781 -32.30 -4.56 -22.92
N GLU A 782 -32.63 -5.47 -22.01
CA GLU A 782 -32.15 -5.41 -20.63
C GLU A 782 -30.61 -5.50 -20.52
N GLU A 783 -29.99 -6.31 -21.40
CA GLU A 783 -28.52 -6.38 -21.42
C GLU A 783 -27.94 -5.09 -22.05
N ILE A 784 -28.61 -4.51 -23.03
CA ILE A 784 -28.21 -3.21 -23.61
C ILE A 784 -28.26 -2.11 -22.56
N GLU A 785 -29.32 -2.05 -21.75
CA GLU A 785 -29.44 -1.12 -20.62
C GLU A 785 -28.26 -1.22 -19.67
N ARG A 786 -27.90 -2.45 -19.25
CA ARG A 786 -26.74 -2.71 -18.37
C ARG A 786 -25.43 -2.29 -19.00
N VAL A 787 -25.22 -2.61 -20.29
CA VAL A 787 -23.99 -2.26 -21.03
C VAL A 787 -23.82 -0.75 -21.15
N VAL A 788 -24.88 -0.06 -21.52
CA VAL A 788 -24.88 1.38 -21.71
C VAL A 788 -24.64 2.10 -20.39
N LEU A 789 -25.36 1.68 -19.33
CA LEU A 789 -25.20 2.28 -18.00
C LEU A 789 -23.79 2.06 -17.45
N LEU A 790 -23.25 0.83 -17.48
CA LEU A 790 -21.88 0.54 -17.00
C LEU A 790 -20.84 1.35 -17.76
N ARG A 791 -20.96 1.44 -19.09
CA ARG A 791 -20.00 2.18 -19.90
C ARG A 791 -19.98 3.68 -19.54
N ASN A 792 -21.15 4.29 -19.40
CA ASN A 792 -21.23 5.71 -19.05
C ASN A 792 -20.72 5.97 -17.63
N VAL A 793 -21.11 5.13 -16.67
CA VAL A 793 -20.60 5.21 -15.30
C VAL A 793 -19.08 5.09 -15.28
N ASP A 794 -18.51 4.08 -15.94
CA ASP A 794 -17.07 3.84 -15.94
C ASP A 794 -16.29 4.99 -16.58
N THR A 795 -16.80 5.52 -17.72
CA THR A 795 -16.13 6.62 -18.44
C THR A 795 -16.13 7.89 -17.62
N LEU A 796 -17.30 8.32 -17.16
CA LEU A 796 -17.44 9.59 -16.43
C LEU A 796 -16.82 9.52 -15.02
N TRP A 797 -16.81 8.35 -14.39
CA TRP A 797 -16.13 8.16 -13.13
C TRP A 797 -14.61 8.31 -13.26
N MET A 798 -14.00 7.77 -14.33
CA MET A 798 -12.56 7.98 -14.59
C MET A 798 -12.25 9.46 -14.85
N ASP A 799 -13.09 10.15 -15.62
CA ASP A 799 -12.92 11.59 -15.86
C ASP A 799 -13.03 12.39 -14.55
N HIS A 800 -13.96 11.99 -13.69
CA HIS A 800 -14.16 12.61 -12.39
C HIS A 800 -12.97 12.40 -11.43
N ILE A 801 -12.39 11.20 -11.39
CA ILE A 801 -11.18 10.94 -10.59
C ILE A 801 -10.06 11.90 -11.00
N ASP A 802 -9.80 12.04 -12.30
CA ASP A 802 -8.77 12.95 -12.81
C ASP A 802 -9.11 14.42 -12.48
N ALA A 803 -10.35 14.84 -12.64
CA ALA A 803 -10.79 16.19 -12.32
C ALA A 803 -10.68 16.52 -10.82
N MET A 804 -11.00 15.57 -9.95
CA MET A 804 -10.83 15.71 -8.50
C MET A 804 -9.34 15.77 -8.10
N GLU A 805 -8.47 15.09 -8.82
CA GLU A 805 -7.02 15.17 -8.58
C GLU A 805 -6.49 16.55 -9.00
N GLU A 806 -6.94 17.11 -10.12
CA GLU A 806 -6.62 18.49 -10.53
C GLU A 806 -7.14 19.52 -9.52
N LEU A 807 -8.38 19.36 -9.05
CA LEU A 807 -8.94 20.20 -7.99
C LEU A 807 -8.06 20.18 -6.74
N LYS A 808 -7.63 19.01 -6.30
CA LYS A 808 -6.76 18.83 -5.13
C LYS A 808 -5.44 19.59 -5.27
N ARG A 809 -4.86 19.65 -6.47
CA ARG A 809 -3.60 20.38 -6.72
C ARG A 809 -3.77 21.89 -6.52
N GLY A 810 -4.92 22.46 -6.96
CA GLY A 810 -5.17 23.90 -6.89
C GLY A 810 -5.77 24.40 -5.58
N ILE A 811 -6.46 23.52 -4.84
CA ILE A 811 -7.30 23.92 -3.70
C ILE A 811 -6.50 24.51 -2.53
N GLY A 812 -5.22 24.19 -2.41
CA GLY A 812 -4.33 24.74 -1.37
C GLY A 812 -4.25 26.28 -1.39
N LEU A 813 -4.43 26.89 -2.57
CA LEU A 813 -4.43 28.34 -2.74
C LEU A 813 -5.59 29.03 -2.01
N ARG A 814 -6.70 28.30 -1.73
CA ARG A 814 -7.85 28.83 -0.96
C ARG A 814 -7.46 29.19 0.49
N GLY A 815 -6.38 28.57 1.02
CA GLY A 815 -5.84 28.91 2.33
C GLY A 815 -5.39 30.37 2.46
N TYR A 816 -4.90 30.99 1.38
CA TYR A 816 -4.57 32.41 1.36
C TYR A 816 -5.80 33.30 1.53
N ALA A 817 -6.98 32.85 1.11
CA ALA A 817 -8.26 33.50 1.33
C ALA A 817 -8.92 33.15 2.67
N GLN A 818 -8.17 32.57 3.62
CA GLN A 818 -8.64 32.12 4.94
C GLN A 818 -9.76 31.06 4.89
N GLN A 819 -9.89 30.34 3.79
CA GLN A 819 -10.80 29.21 3.67
C GLN A 819 -10.05 27.91 4.00
N ASP A 820 -10.70 27.01 4.73
CA ASP A 820 -10.16 25.66 4.92
C ASP A 820 -10.12 24.91 3.59
N PRO A 821 -8.94 24.53 3.07
CA PRO A 821 -8.83 23.87 1.77
C PRO A 821 -9.60 22.55 1.70
N VAL A 822 -9.74 21.80 2.82
CA VAL A 822 -10.49 20.54 2.85
C VAL A 822 -11.99 20.79 2.73
N VAL A 823 -12.49 21.85 3.34
CA VAL A 823 -13.91 22.24 3.23
C VAL A 823 -14.21 22.71 1.81
N ALA A 824 -13.33 23.53 1.22
CA ALA A 824 -13.47 23.97 -0.17
C ALA A 824 -13.45 22.78 -1.14
N TYR A 825 -12.49 21.86 -0.97
CA TYR A 825 -12.39 20.62 -1.77
C TYR A 825 -13.66 19.77 -1.69
N ARG A 826 -14.25 19.66 -0.49
CA ARG A 826 -15.49 18.91 -0.30
C ARG A 826 -16.68 19.58 -1.02
N LEU A 827 -16.81 20.89 -0.95
CA LEU A 827 -17.92 21.62 -1.59
C LEU A 827 -17.81 21.61 -3.11
N GLU A 828 -16.65 22.01 -3.66
CA GLU A 828 -16.42 22.02 -5.10
C GLU A 828 -16.46 20.58 -5.67
N GLY A 829 -15.88 19.60 -4.96
CA GLY A 829 -15.93 18.20 -5.35
C GLY A 829 -17.33 17.59 -5.30
N PHE A 830 -18.22 18.09 -4.43
CA PHE A 830 -19.62 17.67 -4.42
C PHE A 830 -20.36 18.19 -5.66
N GLU A 831 -20.15 19.47 -6.02
CA GLU A 831 -20.72 20.05 -7.23
C GLU A 831 -20.25 19.33 -8.50
N MET A 832 -18.95 18.99 -8.58
CA MET A 832 -18.39 18.21 -9.69
C MET A 832 -18.99 16.80 -9.76
N PHE A 833 -19.24 16.18 -8.61
CA PHE A 833 -19.86 14.85 -8.53
C PHE A 833 -21.31 14.89 -9.01
N ASP A 834 -22.08 15.90 -8.60
CA ASP A 834 -23.46 16.09 -9.07
C ASP A 834 -23.50 16.29 -10.59
N GLN A 835 -22.60 17.11 -11.14
CA GLN A 835 -22.46 17.29 -12.59
C GLN A 835 -22.15 15.97 -13.32
N MET A 836 -21.26 15.15 -12.74
CA MET A 836 -20.95 13.81 -13.27
C MET A 836 -22.20 12.91 -13.26
N ILE A 837 -22.98 12.90 -12.17
CA ILE A 837 -24.21 12.10 -12.07
C ILE A 837 -25.23 12.56 -13.12
N GLU A 838 -25.41 13.87 -13.31
CA GLU A 838 -26.28 14.39 -14.37
C GLU A 838 -25.76 13.98 -15.77
N GLY A 839 -24.45 14.00 -15.99
CA GLY A 839 -23.84 13.51 -17.22
C GLY A 839 -24.09 12.02 -17.47
N ILE A 840 -24.05 11.19 -16.41
CA ILE A 840 -24.39 9.77 -16.49
C ILE A 840 -25.85 9.58 -16.92
N LYS A 841 -26.79 10.33 -16.30
CA LYS A 841 -28.22 10.29 -16.66
C LYS A 841 -28.43 10.69 -18.13
N GLU A 842 -27.90 11.84 -18.52
CA GLU A 842 -28.02 12.35 -19.89
C GLU A 842 -27.50 11.35 -20.92
N ASN A 843 -26.23 10.92 -20.76
CA ASN A 843 -25.61 10.04 -21.74
C ASN A 843 -26.29 8.68 -21.81
N THR A 844 -26.74 8.14 -20.68
CA THR A 844 -27.43 6.84 -20.63
C THR A 844 -28.77 6.91 -21.33
N VAL A 845 -29.60 7.90 -21.00
CA VAL A 845 -30.91 8.07 -21.61
C VAL A 845 -30.77 8.39 -23.12
N ARG A 846 -29.88 9.31 -23.47
CA ARG A 846 -29.63 9.67 -24.90
C ARG A 846 -29.19 8.44 -25.70
N MET A 847 -28.25 7.65 -25.20
CA MET A 847 -27.77 6.45 -25.91
C MET A 847 -28.89 5.42 -26.08
N LEU A 848 -29.66 5.15 -25.04
CA LEU A 848 -30.77 4.17 -25.09
C LEU A 848 -31.88 4.58 -26.06
N LEU A 849 -32.23 5.87 -26.14
CA LEU A 849 -33.26 6.37 -27.05
C LEU A 849 -32.80 6.47 -28.52
N THR A 850 -31.49 6.47 -28.77
CA THR A 850 -30.94 6.65 -30.13
C THR A 850 -30.25 5.43 -30.73
N ILE A 851 -30.07 4.36 -29.95
CA ILE A 851 -29.37 3.16 -30.37
C ILE A 851 -30.06 2.49 -31.55
N ARG A 852 -29.28 2.02 -32.55
CA ARG A 852 -29.81 1.33 -33.73
C ARG A 852 -29.20 -0.06 -33.85
N PRO A 853 -29.98 -1.08 -34.22
CA PRO A 853 -29.45 -2.42 -34.43
C PRO A 853 -28.47 -2.43 -35.60
N ARG A 854 -27.27 -3.02 -35.37
CA ARG A 854 -26.34 -3.33 -36.45
C ARG A 854 -26.46 -4.81 -36.79
N PRO A 855 -26.59 -5.21 -38.04
CA PRO A 855 -26.58 -6.64 -38.39
C PRO A 855 -25.25 -7.27 -38.06
N GLN A 856 -25.28 -8.39 -37.29
CA GLN A 856 -24.16 -9.30 -36.99
C GLN A 856 -23.13 -8.86 -35.92
N VAL A 857 -23.45 -8.13 -34.91
CA VAL A 857 -22.54 -7.95 -33.75
C VAL A 857 -23.17 -8.57 -32.52
N GLU A 858 -22.58 -9.66 -32.02
CA GLU A 858 -22.87 -10.11 -30.66
C GLU A 858 -22.56 -8.98 -29.67
N MET A 859 -23.54 -8.52 -28.91
CA MET A 859 -23.33 -7.51 -27.87
C MET A 859 -22.53 -8.13 -26.73
N LYS A 860 -21.28 -7.73 -26.62
CA LYS A 860 -20.41 -8.07 -25.49
C LYS A 860 -20.13 -6.80 -24.70
N ARG A 861 -20.15 -6.92 -23.36
CA ARG A 861 -19.68 -5.85 -22.49
C ARG A 861 -18.19 -5.65 -22.74
N GLU A 862 -17.79 -4.46 -23.15
CA GLU A 862 -16.38 -4.09 -23.24
C GLU A 862 -15.95 -3.39 -21.95
N GLN A 863 -14.81 -3.83 -21.42
CA GLN A 863 -14.20 -3.16 -20.27
C GLN A 863 -13.63 -1.81 -20.72
N THR A 864 -14.21 -0.73 -20.24
CA THR A 864 -13.77 0.63 -20.54
C THR A 864 -12.49 0.95 -19.78
N MET A 865 -12.42 0.52 -18.52
CA MET A 865 -11.23 0.63 -17.68
C MET A 865 -10.24 -0.50 -18.01
N LYS A 866 -9.34 -0.27 -18.95
CA LYS A 866 -8.30 -1.23 -19.33
C LYS A 866 -7.00 -0.88 -18.62
N PRO A 867 -6.59 -1.61 -17.57
CA PRO A 867 -5.31 -1.40 -16.92
C PRO A 867 -4.15 -1.69 -17.87
N LEU A 868 -3.02 -1.04 -17.66
CA LEU A 868 -1.79 -1.40 -18.33
C LEU A 868 -1.43 -2.85 -17.98
N ALA A 869 -1.09 -3.65 -19.01
CA ALA A 869 -0.68 -5.03 -18.78
C ALA A 869 0.61 -5.04 -17.95
N THR A 870 0.53 -5.60 -16.76
CA THR A 870 1.70 -5.87 -15.92
C THR A 870 2.28 -7.24 -16.27
N GLY A 871 3.61 -7.39 -16.19
CA GLY A 871 4.31 -8.68 -16.27
C GLY A 871 3.99 -9.58 -15.07
N GLU A 872 4.42 -10.83 -15.13
CA GLU A 872 4.28 -11.81 -14.03
C GLU A 872 4.91 -11.33 -12.72
N ASP A 873 5.87 -10.41 -12.82
CA ASP A 873 6.64 -9.75 -11.75
C ASP A 873 6.15 -8.33 -11.42
N GLY A 874 4.96 -7.93 -11.88
CA GLY A 874 4.39 -6.60 -11.65
C GLY A 874 4.93 -5.51 -12.59
N THR A 875 5.85 -5.84 -13.49
CA THR A 875 6.38 -4.89 -14.48
C THR A 875 5.36 -4.63 -15.60
N VAL A 876 5.30 -3.40 -16.08
CA VAL A 876 4.45 -3.04 -17.21
C VAL A 876 4.99 -3.72 -18.47
N LYS A 877 4.30 -4.75 -18.97
CA LYS A 877 4.67 -5.33 -20.26
C LYS A 877 4.57 -4.26 -21.34
N LYS A 878 5.69 -3.91 -21.96
CA LYS A 878 5.69 -3.13 -23.19
C LYS A 878 4.85 -3.90 -24.20
N VAL A 879 3.62 -3.47 -24.45
CA VAL A 879 2.86 -3.97 -25.60
C VAL A 879 3.68 -3.56 -26.82
N PRO A 880 4.19 -4.50 -27.63
CA PRO A 880 4.86 -4.12 -28.86
C PRO A 880 3.86 -3.31 -29.65
N MET A 881 4.13 -2.04 -29.87
CA MET A 881 3.36 -1.26 -30.82
C MET A 881 3.41 -2.05 -32.13
N LYS A 882 2.29 -2.63 -32.54
CA LYS A 882 2.13 -2.98 -33.95
C LYS A 882 2.40 -1.69 -34.70
N ALA A 883 3.58 -1.61 -35.29
CA ALA A 883 3.89 -0.56 -36.26
C ALA A 883 2.87 -0.72 -37.39
N ASP A 884 1.78 0.01 -37.31
CA ASP A 884 0.91 0.23 -38.43
C ASP A 884 1.73 1.03 -39.45
N LYS A 885 2.01 0.33 -40.56
CA LYS A 885 2.79 0.68 -41.71
C LYS A 885 4.24 0.17 -41.63
N LYS A 886 4.43 -1.05 -42.11
CA LYS A 886 5.72 -1.46 -42.67
C LYS A 886 6.18 -0.32 -43.60
N LYS A 887 7.31 0.31 -43.27
CA LYS A 887 7.97 1.22 -44.22
C LYS A 887 8.13 0.41 -45.48
N PRO A 888 7.68 0.94 -46.64
CA PRO A 888 7.80 0.20 -47.90
C PRO A 888 9.26 -0.18 -48.14
N GLY A 889 9.48 -1.39 -48.53
CA GLY A 889 10.80 -1.87 -48.84
C GLY A 889 11.42 -1.03 -49.98
N ARG A 890 12.72 -0.94 -50.05
CA ARG A 890 13.46 -0.12 -51.03
C ARG A 890 13.00 -0.34 -52.48
N ASN A 891 12.49 -1.51 -52.78
CA ASN A 891 12.03 -1.91 -54.15
C ASN A 891 10.49 -1.90 -54.30
N ASP A 892 9.74 -1.64 -53.27
CA ASP A 892 8.26 -1.60 -53.33
C ASP A 892 7.76 -0.35 -54.08
N PRO A 893 6.53 -0.37 -54.60
CA PRO A 893 5.92 0.80 -55.22
C PRO A 893 5.81 1.94 -54.19
N CYS A 894 6.11 3.16 -54.59
CA CYS A 894 6.06 4.30 -53.72
C CYS A 894 4.62 4.62 -53.27
N PRO A 895 4.32 4.75 -51.99
CA PRO A 895 2.98 5.03 -51.49
C PRO A 895 2.41 6.41 -51.94
N CYS A 896 3.23 7.29 -52.52
CA CYS A 896 2.79 8.56 -53.08
C CYS A 896 1.99 8.42 -54.43
N GLY A 897 1.84 7.22 -54.94
CA GLY A 897 1.11 7.00 -56.19
C GLY A 897 1.89 7.30 -57.47
N SER A 898 3.20 7.60 -57.44
CA SER A 898 4.03 7.96 -58.56
C SER A 898 4.35 6.80 -59.52
N GLY A 899 4.00 5.57 -59.18
CA GLY A 899 4.34 4.37 -59.96
C GLY A 899 5.84 3.97 -59.94
N LEU A 900 6.68 4.75 -59.26
CA LEU A 900 8.11 4.50 -59.12
C LEU A 900 8.43 3.67 -57.86
N LYS A 901 9.56 2.93 -57.89
CA LYS A 901 10.03 2.21 -56.66
C LYS A 901 10.40 3.23 -55.58
N TYR A 902 10.08 2.89 -54.31
CA TYR A 902 10.29 3.78 -53.15
C TYR A 902 11.67 4.44 -53.10
N LYS A 903 12.77 3.70 -53.36
CA LYS A 903 14.15 4.20 -53.44
C LYS A 903 14.40 5.21 -54.59
N LYS A 904 13.51 5.32 -55.55
CA LYS A 904 13.64 6.28 -56.67
C LYS A 904 12.61 7.43 -56.58
N CYS A 905 11.87 7.50 -55.50
CA CYS A 905 10.89 8.54 -55.25
C CYS A 905 11.03 9.09 -53.79
N CYS A 906 10.10 8.85 -52.90
CA CYS A 906 10.10 9.42 -51.53
C CYS A 906 11.16 8.82 -50.59
N GLY A 907 11.85 7.76 -51.01
CA GLY A 907 12.92 7.10 -50.25
C GLY A 907 14.35 7.43 -50.81
N LYS A 908 14.50 8.55 -51.54
CA LYS A 908 15.80 9.00 -52.09
C LYS A 908 16.70 9.59 -51.05
#